data_0fd44e6e6a913d51b65872f70d1f7993
#
_entry.id   0fd44e6e6a913d51b65872f70d1f7993
#
_cell.length_a   1.000
_cell.length_b   1.000
_cell.length_c   1.000
_cell.angle_alpha   90.00
_cell.angle_beta   90.00
_cell.angle_gamma   90.00
#
_symmetry.space_group_name_H-M   'P 1'
#
loop_
_entity.id
_entity.type
_entity.pdbx_description
1 polymer ?
#
loop_
_entity_poly.entity_id
_entity_poly.type
_entity_poly.pdbx_seq_one_letter_code
_entity_poly.pdbx_strand_id
1 'polypeptide(L)'
;MLRQPRRLLSAGIAIVLGVAFVTAALLFGSSLNASVRQLAGREIGDAAAVITPPDDGNSSSASESVIDQSVIDAVNGAPGVQGTRALYRSYAVLTSSGAQAQIGVDNLPRLEDGTSLAEGRLPQSDEEVAISTHMRDSYGITLGEQITTRSYANEKGPRQSTVVGFVDSDTASRSDYVYATDTGAVAITGIPGYEALMVRGSDPTSLRTTLSDLGVVKDGGLTVRTGEEQMQHEIHRLTGESQSITNLLLVFAGIALFVSVIVIANTFSILVAQRARQLAMMRCVGATKGQVLATVLGEALVLGALGSAVGVVLGAGLTWLFLRLGQGAFAMEVPFTASVGALVAPFVVGILITLLSSLGAARKATGVAPLAALHPELATTRAKRFGVVRGVLGGLLLLVGAVLLVAGWHAAGTSDDEARRTATLLTAMSGAGLAFLGVIVLGRGLIPALARLIGAPLRRASVPGDLAVANSRRNPGRAAATANALLVGVTLIGVLTVGAACSQATVDRELGSHFPQDAVVEAPDGVSDEVLDQIRDVPDVSAAELVPTVQAQADDEGTNRDVQVVGVSSAAAGISRVPQRYEGLADGTFRTNDTDFTDGQRVTVSHEGRSVELTADVDSSYSDALVVTPATMTQLSPDAANTAWVRYADKADAQRVTTRIGQIDALKNASINSGAAQRAEYQQMIDAVLLVAMGLLAMAVIIAVVGVGNTLSLSVLERTQELGLLRALGMTKGQVRQMVGWESVTLAAVATVIGLALGVVLGIAGAKALLASPGIPLAIQVPWPRLALIAAVALLAGWLASLAPAARAVRVAPSAALTAD
;
A
#
# COMPACT_ATOMS: atom_id res chain seq x y z
N MET A 1 -21.70 -23.43 -30.39
CA MET A 1 -21.36 -22.17 -29.71
C MET A 1 -20.62 -21.16 -30.57
N LEU A 2 -19.68 -21.55 -31.38
CA LEU A 2 -18.95 -20.66 -32.27
C LEU A 2 -19.78 -19.85 -33.28
N ARG A 3 -21.05 -20.22 -33.49
CA ARG A 3 -21.95 -19.53 -34.44
C ARG A 3 -22.60 -18.23 -33.91
N GLN A 4 -22.46 -17.91 -32.59
CA GLN A 4 -23.00 -16.66 -32.02
C GLN A 4 -22.03 -16.06 -31.00
N PRO A 5 -20.83 -15.62 -31.40
CA PRO A 5 -19.76 -15.13 -30.51
C PRO A 5 -20.18 -13.91 -29.69
N ARG A 6 -21.03 -13.04 -30.24
CA ARG A 6 -21.48 -11.81 -29.58
C ARG A 6 -22.23 -12.02 -28.24
N ARG A 7 -22.80 -13.19 -28.01
CA ARG A 7 -23.54 -13.49 -26.75
C ARG A 7 -22.63 -13.96 -25.62
N LEU A 8 -21.45 -14.51 -25.96
CA LEU A 8 -20.47 -14.99 -25.01
C LEU A 8 -19.44 -13.91 -24.62
N LEU A 9 -19.45 -12.78 -25.36
CA LEU A 9 -18.42 -11.73 -25.24
C LEU A 9 -18.41 -11.14 -23.82
N SER A 10 -19.57 -10.91 -23.21
CA SER A 10 -19.67 -10.34 -21.87
C SER A 10 -19.15 -11.28 -20.77
N ALA A 11 -19.45 -12.58 -20.87
CA ALA A 11 -18.88 -13.56 -19.94
C ALA A 11 -17.38 -13.73 -20.17
N GLY A 12 -16.96 -13.79 -21.44
CA GLY A 12 -15.54 -13.85 -21.81
C GLY A 12 -14.76 -12.67 -21.27
N ILE A 13 -15.26 -11.44 -21.45
CA ILE A 13 -14.61 -10.23 -20.92
C ILE A 13 -14.48 -10.29 -19.39
N ALA A 14 -15.54 -10.72 -18.68
CA ALA A 14 -15.49 -10.82 -17.23
C ALA A 14 -14.45 -11.86 -16.75
N ILE A 15 -14.34 -13.01 -17.45
CA ILE A 15 -13.31 -14.02 -17.16
C ILE A 15 -11.92 -13.46 -17.43
N VAL A 16 -11.72 -12.86 -18.62
CA VAL A 16 -10.45 -12.28 -19.03
C VAL A 16 -9.95 -11.24 -18.04
N LEU A 17 -10.82 -10.29 -17.68
CA LEU A 17 -10.44 -9.20 -16.76
C LEU A 17 -10.20 -9.71 -15.34
N GLY A 18 -11.04 -10.64 -14.85
CA GLY A 18 -10.84 -11.23 -13.52
C GLY A 18 -9.53 -12.01 -13.41
N VAL A 19 -9.23 -12.84 -14.42
CA VAL A 19 -7.99 -13.62 -14.48
C VAL A 19 -6.79 -12.70 -14.71
N ALA A 20 -6.89 -11.69 -15.57
CA ALA A 20 -5.83 -10.70 -15.80
C ALA A 20 -5.47 -9.96 -14.51
N PHE A 21 -6.45 -9.59 -13.71
CA PHE A 21 -6.23 -8.95 -12.42
C PHE A 21 -5.44 -9.84 -11.46
N VAL A 22 -5.89 -11.11 -11.28
CA VAL A 22 -5.20 -12.05 -10.39
C VAL A 22 -3.78 -12.33 -10.87
N THR A 23 -3.60 -12.48 -12.19
CA THR A 23 -2.29 -12.68 -12.78
C THR A 23 -1.39 -11.46 -12.54
N ALA A 24 -1.91 -10.25 -12.74
CA ALA A 24 -1.14 -9.03 -12.49
C ALA A 24 -0.73 -8.90 -11.02
N ALA A 25 -1.63 -9.18 -10.07
CA ALA A 25 -1.33 -9.12 -8.64
C ALA A 25 -0.26 -10.14 -8.23
N LEU A 26 -0.36 -11.40 -8.73
CA LEU A 26 0.63 -12.45 -8.40
C LEU A 26 1.98 -12.22 -9.07
N LEU A 27 2.00 -11.73 -10.31
CA LEU A 27 3.25 -11.40 -11.01
C LEU A 27 3.95 -10.18 -10.39
N PHE A 28 3.19 -9.17 -9.98
CA PHE A 28 3.77 -8.04 -9.27
C PHE A 28 4.40 -8.48 -7.94
N GLY A 29 3.67 -9.26 -7.13
CA GLY A 29 4.20 -9.82 -5.88
C GLY A 29 5.44 -10.70 -6.10
N SER A 30 5.45 -11.54 -7.16
CA SER A 30 6.61 -12.38 -7.48
C SER A 30 7.82 -11.57 -7.98
N SER A 31 7.58 -10.48 -8.71
CA SER A 31 8.61 -9.56 -9.18
C SER A 31 9.23 -8.78 -8.02
N LEU A 32 8.42 -8.30 -7.10
CA LEU A 32 8.88 -7.63 -5.88
C LEU A 32 9.73 -8.58 -5.02
N ASN A 33 9.25 -9.80 -4.80
CA ASN A 33 9.98 -10.83 -4.07
C ASN A 33 11.30 -11.23 -4.75
N ALA A 34 11.33 -11.26 -6.08
CA ALA A 34 12.55 -11.51 -6.83
C ALA A 34 13.57 -10.37 -6.69
N SER A 35 13.12 -9.11 -6.66
CA SER A 35 13.95 -7.95 -6.41
C SER A 35 14.62 -8.02 -5.04
N VAL A 36 13.82 -8.28 -3.98
CA VAL A 36 14.34 -8.45 -2.61
C VAL A 36 15.32 -9.61 -2.51
N ARG A 37 15.02 -10.76 -3.13
CA ARG A 37 15.95 -11.91 -3.17
C ARG A 37 17.23 -11.59 -3.91
N GLN A 38 17.17 -10.81 -4.97
CA GLN A 38 18.35 -10.40 -5.74
C GLN A 38 19.23 -9.46 -4.89
N LEU A 39 18.64 -8.52 -4.15
CA LEU A 39 19.35 -7.65 -3.21
C LEU A 39 20.05 -8.45 -2.12
N ALA A 40 19.31 -9.27 -1.38
CA ALA A 40 19.86 -10.13 -0.34
C ALA A 40 20.92 -11.11 -0.87
N GLY A 41 20.69 -11.69 -2.05
CA GLY A 41 21.62 -12.62 -2.68
C GLY A 41 22.94 -11.98 -3.11
N ARG A 42 22.91 -10.73 -3.56
CA ARG A 42 24.12 -9.97 -3.90
C ARG A 42 24.96 -9.66 -2.66
N GLU A 43 24.31 -9.35 -1.57
CA GLU A 43 24.98 -9.00 -0.32
C GLU A 43 25.63 -10.24 0.32
N ILE A 44 24.89 -11.33 0.46
CA ILE A 44 25.34 -12.57 1.08
C ILE A 44 26.28 -13.34 0.15
N GLY A 45 26.04 -13.29 -1.16
CA GLY A 45 26.87 -13.95 -2.18
C GLY A 45 26.98 -15.46 -1.99
N ASP A 46 28.22 -15.95 -2.02
CA ASP A 46 28.61 -17.37 -1.86
C ASP A 46 28.98 -17.73 -0.41
N ALA A 47 28.52 -16.94 0.57
CA ALA A 47 28.83 -17.20 1.98
C ALA A 47 28.19 -18.50 2.46
N ALA A 48 29.01 -19.40 3.02
CA ALA A 48 28.54 -20.62 3.66
C ALA A 48 27.93 -20.34 5.04
N ALA A 49 28.48 -19.36 5.77
CA ALA A 49 27.92 -18.86 7.03
C ALA A 49 28.06 -17.33 7.11
N VAL A 50 27.20 -16.73 7.91
CA VAL A 50 27.20 -15.28 8.20
C VAL A 50 27.11 -15.10 9.70
N ILE A 51 27.95 -14.22 10.25
CA ILE A 51 27.95 -13.79 11.63
C ILE A 51 27.42 -12.37 11.68
N THR A 52 26.41 -12.12 12.54
CA THR A 52 25.80 -10.81 12.74
C THR A 52 25.71 -10.50 14.23
N PRO A 53 25.63 -9.25 14.65
CA PRO A 53 25.19 -8.87 15.99
C PRO A 53 23.81 -9.48 16.32
N PRO A 54 23.42 -9.59 17.60
CA PRO A 54 22.10 -10.08 17.99
C PRO A 54 20.98 -9.21 17.44
N ASP A 55 19.84 -9.83 17.09
CA ASP A 55 18.63 -9.13 16.61
C ASP A 55 17.81 -8.52 17.77
N ASP A 56 18.43 -7.83 18.67
CA ASP A 56 17.71 -7.15 19.75
C ASP A 56 17.04 -5.91 19.15
N GLY A 57 15.78 -5.98 18.81
CA GLY A 57 14.98 -4.95 18.12
C GLY A 57 15.05 -3.50 18.66
N ASN A 58 16.07 -3.18 19.41
CA ASN A 58 16.38 -1.89 19.97
C ASN A 58 17.71 -1.37 19.37
N SER A 59 17.60 -0.68 18.25
CA SER A 59 18.73 -0.07 17.54
C SER A 59 19.45 1.05 18.32
N SER A 60 19.03 1.36 19.53
CA SER A 60 19.68 2.36 20.40
C SER A 60 20.84 1.82 21.27
N SER A 61 21.02 0.50 21.37
CA SER A 61 22.11 -0.13 22.11
C SER A 61 23.21 -0.74 21.21
N ALA A 62 23.39 -0.23 20.00
CA ALA A 62 24.35 -0.71 19.00
C ALA A 62 25.84 -0.58 19.44
N SER A 63 26.13 -0.24 20.68
CA SER A 63 27.50 0.00 21.16
C SER A 63 28.17 -1.19 21.84
N GLU A 64 27.51 -2.32 22.08
CA GLU A 64 28.11 -3.41 22.87
C GLU A 64 28.43 -4.72 22.12
N SER A 65 27.86 -4.98 20.95
CA SER A 65 28.08 -6.22 20.18
C SER A 65 28.69 -5.91 18.81
N VAL A 66 29.98 -5.62 18.80
CA VAL A 66 30.71 -5.21 17.59
C VAL A 66 31.50 -6.40 17.05
N ILE A 67 31.37 -6.68 15.76
CA ILE A 67 32.31 -7.57 15.05
C ILE A 67 33.60 -6.77 14.83
N ASP A 68 34.60 -7.04 15.64
CA ASP A 68 35.90 -6.40 15.55
C ASP A 68 36.95 -7.27 14.85
N GLN A 69 38.18 -6.78 14.74
CA GLN A 69 39.28 -7.51 14.11
C GLN A 69 39.62 -8.82 14.85
N SER A 70 39.40 -8.91 16.18
CA SER A 70 39.67 -10.10 16.97
C SER A 70 38.71 -11.25 16.61
N VAL A 71 37.45 -10.92 16.34
CA VAL A 71 36.45 -11.85 15.83
C VAL A 71 36.83 -12.36 14.43
N ILE A 72 37.25 -11.47 13.55
CA ILE A 72 37.68 -11.82 12.18
C ILE A 72 38.89 -12.77 12.22
N ASP A 73 39.89 -12.45 13.03
CA ASP A 73 41.12 -13.28 13.17
C ASP A 73 40.79 -14.66 13.76
N ALA A 74 39.94 -14.74 14.77
CA ALA A 74 39.50 -16.00 15.34
C ALA A 74 38.70 -16.87 14.36
N VAL A 75 37.81 -16.24 13.57
CA VAL A 75 37.05 -16.93 12.53
C VAL A 75 37.93 -17.42 11.39
N ASN A 76 38.92 -16.61 10.96
CA ASN A 76 39.88 -17.03 9.94
C ASN A 76 40.74 -18.23 10.36
N GLY A 77 40.99 -18.38 11.67
CA GLY A 77 41.71 -19.54 12.24
C GLY A 77 40.86 -20.78 12.43
N ALA A 78 39.56 -20.72 12.22
CA ALA A 78 38.64 -21.82 12.49
C ALA A 78 38.68 -22.90 11.40
N PRO A 79 38.52 -24.20 11.79
CA PRO A 79 38.53 -25.30 10.80
C PRO A 79 37.39 -25.18 9.79
N GLY A 80 37.72 -25.37 8.51
CA GLY A 80 36.75 -25.33 7.41
C GLY A 80 36.50 -23.95 6.80
N VAL A 81 37.07 -22.88 7.38
CA VAL A 81 37.03 -21.52 6.82
C VAL A 81 38.02 -21.42 5.67
N GLN A 82 37.55 -20.96 4.51
CA GLN A 82 38.35 -20.72 3.30
C GLN A 82 38.65 -19.23 3.07
N GLY A 83 37.91 -18.36 3.74
CA GLY A 83 38.09 -16.94 3.72
C GLY A 83 36.90 -16.20 4.34
N THR A 84 37.14 -14.98 4.75
CA THR A 84 36.13 -14.10 5.32
C THR A 84 36.00 -12.80 4.53
N ARG A 85 34.84 -12.18 4.63
CA ARG A 85 34.57 -10.83 4.13
C ARG A 85 33.75 -10.11 5.20
N ALA A 86 34.28 -9.05 5.75
CA ALA A 86 33.55 -8.17 6.62
C ALA A 86 32.74 -7.16 5.80
N LEU A 87 31.50 -6.91 6.19
CA LEU A 87 30.65 -5.89 5.63
C LEU A 87 30.61 -4.72 6.61
N TYR A 88 31.04 -3.58 6.14
CA TYR A 88 30.93 -2.32 6.86
C TYR A 88 29.83 -1.49 6.21
N ARG A 89 28.87 -1.07 7.00
CA ARG A 89 27.84 -0.14 6.55
C ARG A 89 27.53 0.82 7.68
N SER A 90 27.55 2.10 7.37
CA SER A 90 27.21 3.16 8.31
C SER A 90 26.75 4.39 7.55
N TYR A 91 26.48 5.47 8.23
CA TYR A 91 26.01 6.71 7.63
C TYR A 91 26.91 7.88 8.05
N ALA A 92 27.04 8.83 7.13
CA ALA A 92 27.66 10.12 7.36
C ALA A 92 26.84 11.22 6.67
N VAL A 93 27.20 12.46 6.91
CA VAL A 93 26.61 13.61 6.22
C VAL A 93 27.67 14.19 5.27
N LEU A 94 27.35 14.27 3.99
CA LEU A 94 28.14 15.03 3.02
C LEU A 94 27.95 16.51 3.31
N THR A 95 29.07 17.25 3.44
CA THR A 95 29.04 18.69 3.75
C THR A 95 29.84 19.52 2.75
N SER A 96 30.01 19.05 1.52
CA SER A 96 30.77 19.72 0.46
C SER A 96 29.96 20.05 -0.77
N SER A 97 30.46 20.94 -1.62
CA SER A 97 29.82 21.34 -2.89
C SER A 97 28.42 21.99 -2.76
N GLY A 98 28.14 22.62 -1.59
CA GLY A 98 26.84 23.24 -1.32
C GLY A 98 25.73 22.22 -1.09
N ALA A 99 26.07 20.94 -0.96
CA ALA A 99 25.15 19.86 -0.66
C ALA A 99 25.31 19.44 0.80
N GLN A 100 24.19 19.17 1.43
CA GLN A 100 24.12 18.45 2.69
C GLN A 100 23.12 17.32 2.55
N ALA A 101 23.64 16.11 2.60
CA ALA A 101 22.81 14.93 2.45
C ALA A 101 23.34 13.81 3.34
N GLN A 102 22.44 13.05 3.89
CA GLN A 102 22.81 11.79 4.51
C GLN A 102 23.26 10.81 3.43
N ILE A 103 24.45 10.28 3.58
CA ILE A 103 25.08 9.34 2.65
C ILE A 103 25.37 8.03 3.37
N GLY A 104 25.24 6.93 2.64
CA GLY A 104 25.74 5.63 3.11
C GLY A 104 27.27 5.60 2.99
N VAL A 105 27.93 4.99 3.97
CA VAL A 105 29.37 4.72 3.94
C VAL A 105 29.58 3.23 4.04
N ASP A 106 30.06 2.64 2.94
CA ASP A 106 30.34 1.21 2.84
C ASP A 106 31.83 0.99 2.65
N ASN A 107 32.32 -0.20 2.99
CA ASN A 107 33.66 -0.60 2.59
C ASN A 107 33.70 -0.97 1.09
N LEU A 108 34.89 -1.33 0.57
CA LEU A 108 35.12 -1.50 -0.86
C LEU A 108 34.15 -2.54 -1.47
N PRO A 109 33.44 -2.18 -2.54
CA PRO A 109 32.47 -3.06 -3.18
C PRO A 109 33.17 -4.17 -3.97
N ARG A 110 32.50 -5.32 -4.11
CA ARG A 110 32.88 -6.29 -5.14
C ARG A 110 32.47 -5.76 -6.52
N LEU A 111 33.43 -5.69 -7.45
CA LEU A 111 33.16 -5.36 -8.85
C LEU A 111 32.61 -6.59 -9.61
N GLU A 112 31.67 -7.31 -9.00
CA GLU A 112 30.99 -8.50 -9.49
C GLU A 112 29.50 -8.33 -9.20
N ASP A 113 28.65 -9.06 -9.87
CA ASP A 113 27.21 -9.12 -9.59
C ASP A 113 26.44 -7.78 -9.67
N GLY A 114 26.70 -6.98 -10.71
CA GLY A 114 25.95 -5.76 -10.97
C GLY A 114 26.53 -4.50 -10.33
N THR A 115 27.71 -4.61 -9.73
CA THR A 115 28.52 -3.46 -9.32
C THR A 115 29.72 -3.33 -10.24
N SER A 116 29.88 -2.18 -10.86
CA SER A 116 30.96 -1.90 -11.79
C SER A 116 31.60 -0.54 -11.52
N LEU A 117 32.88 -0.43 -11.84
CA LEU A 117 33.55 0.86 -11.80
C LEU A 117 33.21 1.61 -13.10
N ALA A 118 32.45 2.69 -12.99
CA ALA A 118 32.06 3.50 -14.14
C ALA A 118 33.20 4.37 -14.66
N GLU A 119 34.02 4.92 -13.75
CA GLU A 119 35.15 5.78 -14.09
C GLU A 119 36.16 5.81 -12.92
N GLY A 120 37.45 6.01 -13.22
CA GLY A 120 38.50 6.11 -12.21
C GLY A 120 38.98 4.77 -11.67
N ARG A 121 39.24 4.69 -10.37
CA ARG A 121 39.69 3.48 -9.65
C ARG A 121 39.10 3.37 -8.26
N LEU A 122 39.21 2.20 -7.64
CA LEU A 122 38.86 2.03 -6.22
C LEU A 122 39.90 2.70 -5.30
N PRO A 123 39.47 3.17 -4.10
CA PRO A 123 40.35 3.70 -3.06
C PRO A 123 41.46 2.73 -2.67
N GLN A 124 42.66 3.26 -2.45
CA GLN A 124 43.83 2.50 -2.01
C GLN A 124 44.41 3.05 -0.70
N SER A 125 43.92 4.19 -0.25
CA SER A 125 44.29 4.81 1.03
C SER A 125 43.06 5.32 1.77
N ASP A 126 43.20 5.61 3.05
CA ASP A 126 42.11 6.07 3.90
C ASP A 126 41.66 7.51 3.60
N GLU A 127 42.40 8.24 2.80
CA GLU A 127 42.10 9.60 2.35
C GLU A 127 41.37 9.61 1.00
N GLU A 128 41.21 8.44 0.38
CA GLU A 128 40.58 8.28 -0.90
C GLU A 128 39.19 7.62 -0.75
N VAL A 129 38.26 8.05 -1.59
CA VAL A 129 36.90 7.47 -1.66
C VAL A 129 36.49 7.28 -3.10
N ALA A 130 35.64 6.27 -3.33
CA ALA A 130 34.82 6.21 -4.53
C ALA A 130 33.36 6.53 -4.16
N ILE A 131 32.61 7.13 -5.06
CA ILE A 131 31.23 7.52 -4.81
C ILE A 131 30.29 6.87 -5.84
N SER A 132 29.01 6.76 -5.49
CA SER A 132 27.99 6.27 -6.44
C SER A 132 27.84 7.24 -7.62
N THR A 133 27.49 6.71 -8.80
CA THR A 133 27.15 7.53 -9.99
C THR A 133 25.97 8.46 -9.71
N HIS A 134 25.03 8.04 -8.86
CA HIS A 134 23.91 8.87 -8.41
C HIS A 134 24.41 10.12 -7.68
N MET A 135 25.34 9.96 -6.74
CA MET A 135 25.93 11.06 -5.98
C MET A 135 26.72 12.03 -6.88
N ARG A 136 27.48 11.48 -7.88
CA ARG A 136 28.13 12.30 -8.90
C ARG A 136 27.13 13.19 -9.63
N ASP A 137 26.04 12.59 -10.13
CA ASP A 137 25.05 13.28 -10.96
C ASP A 137 24.18 14.25 -10.16
N SER A 138 23.88 13.93 -8.89
CA SER A 138 23.06 14.77 -8.01
C SER A 138 23.81 16.02 -7.53
N TYR A 139 25.11 15.89 -7.24
CA TYR A 139 25.90 16.98 -6.65
C TYR A 139 26.97 17.54 -7.58
N GLY A 140 27.10 17.01 -8.79
CA GLY A 140 28.07 17.49 -9.77
C GLY A 140 29.55 17.24 -9.41
N ILE A 141 29.82 16.24 -8.57
CA ILE A 141 31.16 15.93 -8.05
C ILE A 141 32.02 15.33 -9.18
N THR A 142 33.28 15.78 -9.27
CA THR A 142 34.23 15.38 -10.30
C THR A 142 35.40 14.54 -9.74
N LEU A 143 36.04 13.75 -10.60
CA LEU A 143 37.24 12.99 -10.20
C LEU A 143 38.36 13.93 -9.75
N GLY A 144 39.00 13.57 -8.61
CA GLY A 144 40.06 14.38 -7.98
C GLY A 144 39.54 15.48 -7.06
N GLU A 145 38.23 15.70 -7.00
CA GLU A 145 37.61 16.66 -6.08
C GLU A 145 37.66 16.15 -4.65
N GLN A 146 37.82 17.08 -3.71
CA GLN A 146 37.75 16.77 -2.28
C GLN A 146 36.35 16.96 -1.78
N ILE A 147 35.79 15.92 -1.19
CA ILE A 147 34.51 15.95 -0.48
C ILE A 147 34.76 16.00 1.03
N THR A 148 33.90 16.70 1.72
CA THR A 148 33.92 16.76 3.18
C THR A 148 32.73 15.96 3.72
N THR A 149 33.01 15.03 4.62
CA THR A 149 32.02 14.19 5.30
C THR A 149 32.07 14.44 6.80
N ARG A 150 30.92 14.39 7.46
CA ARG A 150 30.78 14.53 8.90
C ARG A 150 29.97 13.39 9.47
N SER A 151 30.36 12.82 10.58
CA SER A 151 29.56 11.88 11.36
C SER A 151 29.35 12.41 12.77
N TYR A 152 28.17 12.12 13.33
CA TYR A 152 27.86 12.50 14.71
C TYR A 152 28.67 11.69 15.73
N ALA A 153 29.08 10.47 15.37
CA ALA A 153 29.91 9.61 16.21
C ALA A 153 31.40 9.93 16.11
N ASN A 154 31.84 10.84 15.20
CA ASN A 154 33.24 11.16 15.02
C ASN A 154 33.62 12.45 15.76
N GLU A 155 34.16 12.31 16.95
CA GLU A 155 34.64 13.42 17.78
C GLU A 155 35.79 14.25 17.14
N LYS A 156 36.47 13.71 16.09
CA LYS A 156 37.57 14.37 15.39
C LYS A 156 37.13 15.44 14.39
N GLY A 157 35.83 15.63 14.24
CA GLY A 157 35.24 16.62 13.33
C GLY A 157 35.12 16.19 11.86
N PRO A 158 34.83 17.14 10.95
CA PRO A 158 34.66 16.84 9.53
C PRO A 158 35.94 16.28 8.90
N ARG A 159 35.77 15.29 8.02
CA ARG A 159 36.86 14.63 7.30
C ARG A 159 36.82 15.00 5.82
N GLN A 160 37.99 15.34 5.26
CA GLN A 160 38.14 15.53 3.82
C GLN A 160 38.67 14.25 3.18
N SER A 161 38.08 13.85 2.05
CA SER A 161 38.48 12.69 1.26
C SER A 161 38.50 13.03 -0.21
N THR A 162 39.44 12.48 -0.97
CA THR A 162 39.59 12.72 -2.41
C THR A 162 38.80 11.67 -3.20
N VAL A 163 37.93 12.10 -4.12
CA VAL A 163 37.18 11.21 -4.99
C VAL A 163 38.05 10.66 -6.10
N VAL A 164 38.31 9.34 -6.08
CA VAL A 164 39.17 8.65 -7.05
C VAL A 164 38.43 7.75 -8.02
N GLY A 165 37.14 7.54 -7.84
CA GLY A 165 36.34 6.72 -8.74
C GLY A 165 34.85 6.88 -8.57
N PHE A 166 34.12 6.49 -9.61
CA PHE A 166 32.67 6.41 -9.61
C PHE A 166 32.23 4.95 -9.75
N VAL A 167 31.40 4.51 -8.82
CA VAL A 167 30.86 3.17 -8.78
C VAL A 167 29.42 3.21 -9.27
N ASP A 168 29.15 2.39 -10.29
CA ASP A 168 27.80 2.11 -10.76
C ASP A 168 27.32 0.80 -10.15
N SER A 169 26.24 0.85 -9.43
CA SER A 169 25.63 -0.32 -8.80
C SER A 169 24.13 -0.26 -8.99
N ASP A 170 23.55 -1.36 -9.44
CA ASP A 170 22.09 -1.48 -9.59
C ASP A 170 21.33 -1.20 -8.29
N THR A 171 22.00 -1.38 -7.14
CA THR A 171 21.46 -1.08 -5.80
C THR A 171 21.65 0.36 -5.39
N ALA A 172 22.79 0.96 -5.77
CA ALA A 172 23.14 2.35 -5.43
C ALA A 172 22.80 3.34 -6.54
N SER A 173 22.17 2.90 -7.64
CA SER A 173 21.86 3.76 -8.80
C SER A 173 20.91 4.92 -8.47
N ARG A 174 20.36 4.96 -7.26
CA ARG A 174 19.46 6.02 -6.76
C ARG A 174 19.74 6.44 -5.31
N SER A 175 20.86 6.02 -4.75
CA SER A 175 21.24 6.33 -3.38
C SER A 175 22.65 6.90 -3.33
N ASP A 176 22.86 7.76 -2.38
CA ASP A 176 24.15 8.43 -2.16
C ASP A 176 25.05 7.55 -1.31
N TYR A 177 26.05 6.91 -1.94
CA TYR A 177 27.00 6.05 -1.27
C TYR A 177 28.45 6.53 -1.48
N VAL A 178 29.22 6.41 -0.41
CA VAL A 178 30.68 6.57 -0.37
C VAL A 178 31.29 5.21 -0.05
N TYR A 179 32.22 4.79 -0.87
CA TYR A 179 32.99 3.56 -0.69
C TYR A 179 34.41 3.92 -0.28
N ALA A 180 34.88 3.37 0.82
CA ALA A 180 36.23 3.63 1.36
C ALA A 180 36.93 2.32 1.72
N THR A 181 38.24 2.40 2.07
CA THR A 181 38.90 1.28 2.73
C THR A 181 38.26 1.02 4.09
N ASP A 182 38.45 -0.18 4.67
CA ASP A 182 37.87 -0.50 5.99
C ASP A 182 38.23 0.53 7.06
N THR A 183 39.52 0.92 7.11
CA THR A 183 40.04 1.95 8.01
C THR A 183 39.55 3.36 7.63
N GLY A 184 39.40 3.62 6.34
CA GLY A 184 38.84 4.87 5.82
C GLY A 184 37.38 5.06 6.18
N ALA A 185 36.57 4.00 6.08
CA ALA A 185 35.16 4.02 6.44
C ALA A 185 34.97 4.31 7.94
N VAL A 186 35.72 3.63 8.81
CA VAL A 186 35.73 3.90 10.25
C VAL A 186 36.20 5.32 10.54
N ALA A 187 37.19 5.82 9.79
CA ALA A 187 37.70 7.18 9.98
C ALA A 187 36.69 8.25 9.53
N ILE A 188 35.84 7.98 8.57
CA ILE A 188 34.73 8.85 8.13
C ILE A 188 33.61 8.87 9.17
N THR A 189 33.18 7.71 9.63
CA THR A 189 31.97 7.57 10.46
C THR A 189 32.23 7.66 11.96
N GLY A 190 33.45 7.33 12.42
CA GLY A 190 33.77 7.24 13.85
C GLY A 190 33.27 5.99 14.55
N ILE A 191 32.53 5.11 13.85
CA ILE A 191 31.92 3.89 14.40
C ILE A 191 32.86 2.71 14.12
N PRO A 192 33.48 2.08 15.13
CA PRO A 192 34.28 0.90 14.94
C PRO A 192 33.40 -0.35 14.74
N GLY A 193 33.89 -1.30 13.93
CA GLY A 193 33.28 -2.64 13.75
C GLY A 193 32.48 -2.79 12.49
N TYR A 194 32.07 -4.03 12.25
CA TYR A 194 31.37 -4.44 11.03
C TYR A 194 29.96 -4.89 11.32
N GLU A 195 29.05 -4.66 10.38
CA GLU A 195 27.64 -5.05 10.43
C GLU A 195 27.47 -6.57 10.31
N ALA A 196 28.28 -7.20 9.47
CA ALA A 196 28.24 -8.64 9.25
C ALA A 196 29.62 -9.18 8.84
N LEU A 197 29.89 -10.44 9.19
CA LEU A 197 31.05 -11.18 8.72
C LEU A 197 30.59 -12.38 7.88
N MET A 198 30.85 -12.33 6.60
CA MET A 198 30.54 -13.41 5.66
C MET A 198 31.70 -14.38 5.59
N VAL A 199 31.41 -15.68 5.79
CA VAL A 199 32.42 -16.75 5.87
C VAL A 199 32.22 -17.73 4.71
N ARG A 200 33.27 -17.95 3.93
CA ARG A 200 33.30 -18.98 2.91
C ARG A 200 33.81 -20.31 3.43
N GLY A 201 33.20 -21.38 2.96
CA GLY A 201 33.64 -22.75 3.28
C GLY A 201 32.82 -23.79 2.53
N SER A 202 33.20 -25.08 2.67
CA SER A 202 32.61 -26.13 1.87
C SER A 202 31.34 -26.75 2.44
N ASP A 203 31.13 -26.67 3.77
CA ASP A 203 29.94 -27.24 4.44
C ASP A 203 29.30 -26.21 5.37
N PRO A 204 28.17 -25.58 4.95
CA PRO A 204 27.49 -24.55 5.70
C PRO A 204 27.06 -25.00 7.10
N THR A 205 26.57 -26.23 7.26
CA THR A 205 26.02 -26.74 8.53
C THR A 205 27.12 -26.98 9.56
N SER A 206 28.23 -27.60 9.12
CA SER A 206 29.42 -27.85 9.96
C SER A 206 30.06 -26.53 10.38
N LEU A 207 30.19 -25.60 9.43
CA LEU A 207 30.73 -24.25 9.67
C LEU A 207 29.91 -23.48 10.70
N ARG A 208 28.58 -23.44 10.56
CA ARG A 208 27.70 -22.81 11.52
C ARG A 208 27.96 -23.33 12.93
N THR A 209 28.03 -24.64 13.10
CA THR A 209 28.25 -25.26 14.43
C THR A 209 29.64 -24.89 14.95
N THR A 210 30.68 -25.00 14.14
CA THR A 210 32.06 -24.66 14.51
C THR A 210 32.21 -23.21 14.93
N LEU A 211 31.62 -22.29 14.14
CA LEU A 211 31.70 -20.85 14.42
C LEU A 211 30.86 -20.46 15.65
N SER A 212 29.67 -21.07 15.84
CA SER A 212 28.88 -20.84 17.05
C SER A 212 29.56 -21.30 18.34
N ASP A 213 30.51 -22.22 18.24
CA ASP A 213 31.26 -22.73 19.39
C ASP A 213 32.53 -21.91 19.71
N LEU A 214 32.90 -20.95 18.89
CA LEU A 214 34.03 -20.06 19.18
C LEU A 214 33.71 -19.16 20.39
N GLY A 215 34.67 -19.04 21.32
CA GLY A 215 34.52 -18.23 22.53
C GLY A 215 34.15 -16.79 22.22
N VAL A 216 34.86 -16.16 21.28
CA VAL A 216 34.62 -14.78 20.87
C VAL A 216 33.21 -14.51 20.29
N VAL A 217 32.61 -15.53 19.67
CA VAL A 217 31.25 -15.46 19.12
C VAL A 217 30.20 -15.62 20.24
N LYS A 218 30.45 -16.59 21.15
CA LYS A 218 29.57 -16.81 22.33
C LYS A 218 29.60 -15.65 23.31
N ASP A 219 30.80 -15.20 23.66
CA ASP A 219 31.00 -14.16 24.66
C ASP A 219 30.53 -12.78 24.11
N GLY A 220 30.65 -12.55 22.79
CA GLY A 220 30.13 -11.37 22.11
C GLY A 220 28.63 -11.42 21.81
N GLY A 221 27.90 -12.49 22.17
CA GLY A 221 26.50 -12.64 21.90
C GLY A 221 26.14 -12.67 20.40
N LEU A 222 27.14 -12.93 19.52
CA LEU A 222 26.95 -12.88 18.07
C LEU A 222 26.11 -14.07 17.56
N THR A 223 25.32 -13.82 16.55
CA THR A 223 24.48 -14.83 15.91
C THR A 223 25.15 -15.40 14.67
N VAL A 224 25.20 -16.73 14.56
CA VAL A 224 25.73 -17.42 13.36
C VAL A 224 24.58 -18.10 12.62
N ARG A 225 24.42 -17.75 11.36
CA ARG A 225 23.44 -18.38 10.44
C ARG A 225 24.16 -18.94 9.22
N THR A 226 23.61 -19.97 8.59
CA THR A 226 24.08 -20.35 7.25
C THR A 226 23.72 -19.24 6.25
N GLY A 227 24.41 -19.15 5.10
CA GLY A 227 24.08 -18.17 4.08
C GLY A 227 22.63 -18.22 3.62
N GLU A 228 22.06 -19.44 3.50
CA GLU A 228 20.63 -19.63 3.17
C GLU A 228 19.70 -19.16 4.32
N GLU A 229 20.03 -19.48 5.59
CA GLU A 229 19.25 -18.99 6.74
C GLU A 229 19.30 -17.46 6.84
N GLN A 230 20.47 -16.85 6.62
CA GLN A 230 20.62 -15.41 6.63
C GLN A 230 19.84 -14.76 5.47
N MET A 231 19.89 -15.37 4.27
CA MET A 231 19.09 -14.91 3.12
C MET A 231 17.60 -14.96 3.43
N GLN A 232 17.12 -16.03 4.04
CA GLN A 232 15.70 -16.13 4.45
C GLN A 232 15.36 -15.11 5.53
N HIS A 233 16.25 -14.91 6.49
CA HIS A 233 16.09 -13.90 7.54
C HIS A 233 16.00 -12.48 6.95
N GLU A 234 16.92 -12.13 6.05
CA GLU A 234 16.93 -10.82 5.40
C GLU A 234 15.72 -10.62 4.48
N ILE A 235 15.33 -11.67 3.75
CA ILE A 235 14.06 -11.69 3.02
C ILE A 235 12.89 -11.47 3.99
N HIS A 236 12.84 -12.15 5.13
CA HIS A 236 11.77 -11.93 6.12
C HIS A 236 11.76 -10.52 6.68
N ARG A 237 12.92 -9.97 7.00
CA ARG A 237 13.07 -8.60 7.49
C ARG A 237 12.58 -7.58 6.46
N LEU A 238 13.05 -7.68 5.23
CA LEU A 238 12.68 -6.78 4.13
C LEU A 238 11.28 -7.07 3.56
N THR A 239 10.79 -8.33 3.61
CA THR A 239 9.47 -8.70 3.10
C THR A 239 8.39 -8.69 4.17
N GLY A 240 8.71 -8.55 5.44
CA GLY A 240 7.69 -8.35 6.49
C GLY A 240 6.73 -7.23 6.13
N GLU A 241 7.25 -6.11 5.63
CA GLU A 241 6.47 -5.02 5.07
C GLU A 241 5.89 -5.36 3.68
N SER A 242 6.64 -6.03 2.80
CA SER A 242 6.18 -6.38 1.45
C SER A 242 5.17 -7.53 1.44
N GLN A 243 5.19 -8.42 2.44
CA GLN A 243 4.16 -9.45 2.62
C GLN A 243 2.80 -8.80 2.88
N SER A 244 2.76 -7.71 3.62
CA SER A 244 1.55 -6.91 3.81
C SER A 244 1.01 -6.35 2.50
N ILE A 245 1.89 -5.85 1.61
CA ILE A 245 1.51 -5.40 0.27
C ILE A 245 0.98 -6.56 -0.57
N THR A 246 1.67 -7.71 -0.57
CA THR A 246 1.23 -8.90 -1.31
C THR A 246 -0.11 -9.41 -0.80
N ASN A 247 -0.31 -9.46 0.52
CA ASN A 247 -1.57 -9.84 1.13
C ASN A 247 -2.70 -8.88 0.74
N LEU A 248 -2.43 -7.58 0.73
CA LEU A 248 -3.37 -6.56 0.28
C LEU A 248 -3.78 -6.77 -1.19
N LEU A 249 -2.82 -7.03 -2.07
CA LEU A 249 -3.07 -7.31 -3.49
C LEU A 249 -3.89 -8.60 -3.68
N LEU A 250 -3.62 -9.65 -2.88
CA LEU A 250 -4.39 -10.90 -2.89
C LEU A 250 -5.83 -10.70 -2.42
N VAL A 251 -6.06 -9.83 -1.45
CA VAL A 251 -7.43 -9.45 -1.04
C VAL A 251 -8.16 -8.78 -2.20
N PHE A 252 -7.54 -7.83 -2.89
CA PHE A 252 -8.14 -7.20 -4.06
C PHE A 252 -8.37 -8.20 -5.21
N ALA A 253 -7.43 -9.12 -5.41
CA ALA A 253 -7.60 -10.22 -6.36
C ALA A 253 -8.81 -11.10 -6.00
N GLY A 254 -8.97 -11.43 -4.71
CA GLY A 254 -10.12 -12.16 -4.20
C GLY A 254 -11.45 -11.43 -4.45
N ILE A 255 -11.49 -10.13 -4.24
CA ILE A 255 -12.67 -9.30 -4.51
C ILE A 255 -12.97 -9.24 -6.01
N ALA A 256 -11.95 -9.04 -6.85
CA ALA A 256 -12.13 -9.03 -8.31
C ALA A 256 -12.64 -10.39 -8.83
N LEU A 257 -12.14 -11.50 -8.29
CA LEU A 257 -12.64 -12.85 -8.57
C LEU A 257 -14.10 -12.98 -8.12
N PHE A 258 -14.45 -12.50 -6.95
CA PHE A 258 -15.82 -12.54 -6.44
C PHE A 258 -16.78 -11.77 -7.35
N VAL A 259 -16.41 -10.57 -7.81
CA VAL A 259 -17.18 -9.81 -8.81
C VAL A 259 -17.34 -10.62 -10.10
N SER A 260 -16.24 -11.20 -10.57
CA SER A 260 -16.24 -12.04 -11.79
C SER A 260 -17.18 -13.24 -11.64
N VAL A 261 -17.19 -13.92 -10.50
CA VAL A 261 -18.14 -15.02 -10.18
C VAL A 261 -19.59 -14.56 -10.35
N ILE A 262 -19.94 -13.39 -9.80
CA ILE A 262 -21.31 -12.87 -9.90
C ILE A 262 -21.68 -12.56 -11.35
N VAL A 263 -20.79 -11.90 -12.10
CA VAL A 263 -21.04 -11.56 -13.51
C VAL A 263 -21.13 -12.81 -14.38
N ILE A 264 -20.24 -13.78 -14.19
CA ILE A 264 -20.22 -15.06 -14.92
C ILE A 264 -21.49 -15.85 -14.59
N ALA A 265 -21.84 -16.02 -13.31
CA ALA A 265 -23.03 -16.75 -12.87
C ALA A 265 -24.31 -16.12 -13.43
N ASN A 266 -24.41 -14.81 -13.44
CA ASN A 266 -25.52 -14.08 -14.01
C ASN A 266 -25.59 -14.29 -15.53
N THR A 267 -24.48 -14.20 -16.24
CA THR A 267 -24.39 -14.37 -17.70
C THR A 267 -24.77 -15.81 -18.10
N PHE A 268 -24.23 -16.83 -17.38
CA PHE A 268 -24.64 -18.23 -17.65
C PHE A 268 -26.09 -18.48 -17.32
N SER A 269 -26.64 -17.90 -16.26
CA SER A 269 -28.09 -18.01 -15.96
C SER A 269 -28.93 -17.47 -17.10
N ILE A 270 -28.50 -16.38 -17.73
CA ILE A 270 -29.14 -15.79 -18.90
C ILE A 270 -29.05 -16.70 -20.13
N LEU A 271 -27.82 -17.17 -20.44
CA LEU A 271 -27.62 -18.06 -21.61
C LEU A 271 -28.43 -19.33 -21.50
N VAL A 272 -28.49 -19.93 -20.31
CA VAL A 272 -29.28 -21.14 -20.04
C VAL A 272 -30.77 -20.85 -20.14
N ALA A 273 -31.26 -19.73 -19.60
CA ALA A 273 -32.68 -19.35 -19.73
C ALA A 273 -33.09 -19.15 -21.19
N GLN A 274 -32.26 -18.51 -22.02
CA GLN A 274 -32.53 -18.33 -23.46
C GLN A 274 -32.58 -19.65 -24.24
N ARG A 275 -31.94 -20.70 -23.75
CA ARG A 275 -31.90 -22.04 -24.37
C ARG A 275 -32.77 -23.05 -23.66
N ALA A 276 -33.57 -22.64 -22.67
CA ALA A 276 -34.37 -23.55 -21.86
C ALA A 276 -35.29 -24.43 -22.72
N ARG A 277 -35.93 -23.86 -23.76
CA ARG A 277 -36.77 -24.59 -24.71
C ARG A 277 -35.96 -25.62 -25.51
N GLN A 278 -34.75 -25.27 -25.99
CA GLN A 278 -33.89 -26.22 -26.71
C GLN A 278 -33.39 -27.34 -25.79
N LEU A 279 -33.01 -27.04 -24.56
CA LEU A 279 -32.55 -28.01 -23.55
C LEU A 279 -33.71 -28.92 -23.12
N ALA A 280 -34.95 -28.39 -23.03
CA ALA A 280 -36.14 -29.17 -22.77
C ALA A 280 -36.47 -30.13 -23.93
N MET A 281 -36.38 -29.65 -25.17
CA MET A 281 -36.60 -30.52 -26.35
C MET A 281 -35.57 -31.66 -26.42
N MET A 282 -34.29 -31.43 -26.14
CA MET A 282 -33.28 -32.50 -26.05
C MET A 282 -33.68 -33.57 -25.02
N ARG A 283 -34.25 -33.15 -23.89
CA ARG A 283 -34.76 -34.08 -22.86
C ARG A 283 -36.01 -34.83 -23.29
N CYS A 284 -36.88 -34.21 -24.08
CA CYS A 284 -38.04 -34.90 -24.67
C CYS A 284 -37.60 -35.96 -25.68
N VAL A 285 -36.50 -35.79 -26.40
CA VAL A 285 -35.89 -36.74 -27.33
C VAL A 285 -35.04 -37.81 -26.61
N GLY A 286 -34.93 -37.79 -25.26
CA GLY A 286 -34.29 -38.84 -24.47
C GLY A 286 -32.95 -38.47 -23.82
N ALA A 287 -32.50 -37.23 -23.93
CA ALA A 287 -31.29 -36.83 -23.26
C ALA A 287 -31.42 -36.85 -21.72
N THR A 288 -30.48 -37.43 -21.03
CA THR A 288 -30.46 -37.49 -19.56
C THR A 288 -30.09 -36.13 -18.94
N LYS A 289 -30.44 -35.92 -17.65
CA LYS A 289 -30.07 -34.70 -16.90
C LYS A 289 -28.52 -34.49 -16.88
N GLY A 290 -27.75 -35.60 -16.76
CA GLY A 290 -26.29 -35.57 -16.77
C GLY A 290 -25.70 -35.11 -18.10
N GLN A 291 -26.26 -35.56 -19.22
CA GLN A 291 -25.80 -35.16 -20.56
C GLN A 291 -26.06 -33.67 -20.84
N VAL A 292 -27.23 -33.15 -20.42
CA VAL A 292 -27.53 -31.71 -20.53
C VAL A 292 -26.61 -30.89 -19.63
N LEU A 293 -26.34 -31.35 -18.40
CA LEU A 293 -25.40 -30.72 -17.48
C LEU A 293 -24.00 -30.71 -18.05
N ALA A 294 -23.53 -31.86 -18.57
CA ALA A 294 -22.19 -31.98 -19.17
C ALA A 294 -22.01 -31.08 -20.40
N THR A 295 -23.04 -30.90 -21.21
CA THR A 295 -23.02 -29.97 -22.36
C THR A 295 -22.80 -28.52 -21.90
N VAL A 296 -23.54 -28.06 -20.87
CA VAL A 296 -23.39 -26.69 -20.36
C VAL A 296 -22.06 -26.49 -19.68
N LEU A 297 -21.59 -27.48 -18.90
CA LEU A 297 -20.26 -27.40 -18.24
C LEU A 297 -19.12 -27.51 -19.25
N GLY A 298 -19.25 -28.30 -20.31
CA GLY A 298 -18.27 -28.37 -21.40
C GLY A 298 -18.12 -27.02 -22.13
N GLU A 299 -19.25 -26.36 -22.37
CA GLU A 299 -19.25 -25.00 -22.90
C GLU A 299 -18.57 -23.97 -21.94
N ALA A 300 -18.85 -24.10 -20.65
CA ALA A 300 -18.21 -23.27 -19.62
C ALA A 300 -16.70 -23.54 -19.52
N LEU A 301 -16.29 -24.82 -19.65
CA LEU A 301 -14.87 -25.19 -19.64
C LEU A 301 -14.10 -24.56 -20.81
N VAL A 302 -14.62 -24.65 -22.03
CA VAL A 302 -13.98 -24.06 -23.21
C VAL A 302 -13.89 -22.55 -23.09
N LEU A 303 -14.98 -21.89 -22.65
CA LEU A 303 -14.98 -20.44 -22.45
C LEU A 303 -14.05 -20.02 -21.32
N GLY A 304 -14.03 -20.78 -20.22
CA GLY A 304 -13.14 -20.58 -19.09
C GLY A 304 -11.67 -20.71 -19.48
N ALA A 305 -11.33 -21.78 -20.21
CA ALA A 305 -9.97 -22.01 -20.66
C ALA A 305 -9.46 -20.92 -21.62
N LEU A 306 -10.25 -20.57 -22.64
CA LEU A 306 -9.89 -19.51 -23.59
C LEU A 306 -9.81 -18.14 -22.91
N GLY A 307 -10.81 -17.81 -22.07
CA GLY A 307 -10.83 -16.55 -21.33
C GLY A 307 -9.69 -16.45 -20.34
N SER A 308 -9.37 -17.54 -19.63
CA SER A 308 -8.24 -17.57 -18.69
C SER A 308 -6.90 -17.45 -19.41
N ALA A 309 -6.72 -18.10 -20.54
CA ALA A 309 -5.48 -17.97 -21.33
C ALA A 309 -5.25 -16.52 -21.80
N VAL A 310 -6.28 -15.88 -22.35
CA VAL A 310 -6.20 -14.46 -22.74
C VAL A 310 -6.01 -13.57 -21.52
N GLY A 311 -6.67 -13.88 -20.39
CA GLY A 311 -6.52 -13.15 -19.12
C GLY A 311 -5.10 -13.21 -18.58
N VAL A 312 -4.45 -14.36 -18.58
CA VAL A 312 -3.06 -14.52 -18.15
C VAL A 312 -2.11 -13.68 -19.02
N VAL A 313 -2.28 -13.72 -20.36
CA VAL A 313 -1.45 -12.93 -21.28
C VAL A 313 -1.64 -11.43 -21.06
N LEU A 314 -2.89 -10.98 -20.91
CA LEU A 314 -3.18 -9.57 -20.63
C LEU A 314 -2.66 -9.14 -19.26
N GLY A 315 -2.81 -9.97 -18.22
CA GLY A 315 -2.30 -9.69 -16.88
C GLY A 315 -0.79 -9.57 -16.86
N ALA A 316 -0.09 -10.48 -17.55
CA ALA A 316 1.37 -10.42 -17.70
C ALA A 316 1.81 -9.17 -18.46
N GLY A 317 1.12 -8.84 -19.56
CA GLY A 317 1.39 -7.61 -20.33
C GLY A 317 1.17 -6.33 -19.54
N LEU A 318 0.10 -6.29 -18.72
CA LEU A 318 -0.18 -5.14 -17.85
C LEU A 318 0.87 -4.99 -16.76
N THR A 319 1.29 -6.09 -16.11
CA THR A 319 2.36 -6.06 -15.10
C THR A 319 3.68 -5.58 -15.72
N TRP A 320 4.06 -6.12 -16.88
CA TRP A 320 5.26 -5.69 -17.60
C TRP A 320 5.22 -4.19 -17.94
N LEU A 321 4.09 -3.73 -18.50
CA LEU A 321 3.89 -2.32 -18.83
C LEU A 321 3.95 -1.43 -17.58
N PHE A 322 3.31 -1.86 -16.51
CA PHE A 322 3.30 -1.15 -15.23
C PHE A 322 4.71 -1.01 -14.64
N LEU A 323 5.46 -2.12 -14.56
CA LEU A 323 6.83 -2.09 -14.06
C LEU A 323 7.74 -1.21 -14.92
N ARG A 324 7.56 -1.24 -16.25
CA ARG A 324 8.35 -0.41 -17.17
C ARG A 324 8.05 1.09 -17.07
N LEU A 325 6.78 1.46 -16.89
CA LEU A 325 6.37 2.86 -16.72
C LEU A 325 6.65 3.38 -15.30
N GLY A 326 6.64 2.48 -14.32
CA GLY A 326 6.86 2.79 -12.90
C GLY A 326 8.31 2.76 -12.46
N GLN A 327 9.28 2.46 -13.33
CA GLN A 327 10.72 2.40 -12.99
C GLN A 327 11.25 3.66 -12.30
N GLY A 328 10.59 4.83 -12.50
CA GLY A 328 10.92 6.08 -11.83
C GLY A 328 10.30 6.27 -10.44
N ALA A 329 9.27 5.49 -10.12
CA ALA A 329 8.49 5.64 -8.88
C ALA A 329 8.91 4.69 -7.75
N PHE A 330 9.64 3.62 -8.07
CA PHE A 330 10.19 2.68 -7.08
C PHE A 330 11.64 3.02 -6.78
N ALA A 331 12.01 3.02 -5.51
CA ALA A 331 13.39 3.24 -5.07
C ALA A 331 14.36 2.13 -5.51
N MET A 332 13.84 1.01 -6.05
CA MET A 332 14.61 -0.14 -6.51
C MET A 332 14.16 -0.57 -7.91
N GLU A 333 15.05 -1.19 -8.67
CA GLU A 333 14.69 -1.84 -9.92
C GLU A 333 13.91 -3.13 -9.65
N VAL A 334 12.66 -3.19 -10.10
CA VAL A 334 11.82 -4.38 -9.97
C VAL A 334 11.84 -5.14 -11.31
N PRO A 335 12.62 -6.23 -11.43
CA PRO A 335 12.67 -7.00 -12.66
C PRO A 335 11.34 -7.71 -12.88
N PHE A 336 10.89 -7.76 -14.14
CA PHE A 336 9.73 -8.58 -14.50
C PHE A 336 10.07 -10.07 -14.37
N THR A 337 9.55 -10.72 -13.33
CA THR A 337 9.79 -12.15 -13.07
C THR A 337 8.49 -12.93 -13.22
N ALA A 338 8.42 -13.79 -14.24
CA ALA A 338 7.26 -14.65 -14.49
C ALA A 338 7.46 -16.01 -13.84
N SER A 339 7.02 -16.18 -12.60
CA SER A 339 7.02 -17.50 -11.98
C SER A 339 5.93 -18.39 -12.58
N VAL A 340 6.23 -19.68 -12.77
CA VAL A 340 5.26 -20.66 -13.32
C VAL A 340 4.00 -20.71 -12.47
N GLY A 341 4.14 -20.62 -11.13
CA GLY A 341 3.01 -20.58 -10.21
C GLY A 341 2.09 -19.37 -10.43
N ALA A 342 2.65 -18.18 -10.66
CA ALA A 342 1.89 -16.95 -10.91
C ALA A 342 1.17 -16.92 -12.27
N LEU A 343 1.53 -17.80 -13.20
CA LEU A 343 0.84 -17.97 -14.48
C LEU A 343 -0.20 -19.10 -14.42
N VAL A 344 0.16 -20.25 -13.83
CA VAL A 344 -0.72 -21.45 -13.80
C VAL A 344 -1.86 -21.30 -12.79
N ALA A 345 -1.60 -20.74 -11.60
CA ALA A 345 -2.62 -20.61 -10.57
C ALA A 345 -3.83 -19.76 -11.04
N PRO A 346 -3.67 -18.55 -11.63
CA PRO A 346 -4.79 -17.77 -12.15
C PRO A 346 -5.53 -18.47 -13.29
N PHE A 347 -4.81 -19.19 -14.15
CA PHE A 347 -5.39 -19.96 -15.24
C PHE A 347 -6.35 -21.04 -14.70
N VAL A 348 -5.88 -21.85 -13.75
CA VAL A 348 -6.67 -22.90 -13.10
C VAL A 348 -7.84 -22.31 -12.31
N VAL A 349 -7.59 -21.26 -11.53
CA VAL A 349 -8.62 -20.56 -10.76
C VAL A 349 -9.71 -19.99 -11.67
N GLY A 350 -9.35 -19.40 -12.80
CA GLY A 350 -10.31 -18.86 -13.76
C GLY A 350 -11.22 -19.95 -14.38
N ILE A 351 -10.67 -21.12 -14.69
CA ILE A 351 -11.46 -22.28 -15.14
C ILE A 351 -12.39 -22.76 -14.04
N LEU A 352 -11.88 -22.96 -12.82
CA LEU A 352 -12.66 -23.45 -11.68
C LEU A 352 -13.81 -22.50 -11.35
N ILE A 353 -13.56 -21.21 -11.30
CA ILE A 353 -14.58 -20.18 -11.05
C ILE A 353 -15.65 -20.19 -12.14
N THR A 354 -15.24 -20.33 -13.40
CA THR A 354 -16.19 -20.40 -14.52
C THR A 354 -17.08 -21.62 -14.41
N LEU A 355 -16.53 -22.78 -14.08
CA LEU A 355 -17.28 -24.02 -13.88
C LEU A 355 -18.22 -23.92 -12.67
N LEU A 356 -17.74 -23.43 -11.52
CA LEU A 356 -18.56 -23.28 -10.32
C LEU A 356 -19.70 -22.27 -10.52
N SER A 357 -19.42 -21.15 -11.17
CA SER A 357 -20.42 -20.12 -11.48
C SER A 357 -21.49 -20.62 -12.43
N SER A 358 -21.13 -21.45 -13.41
CA SER A 358 -22.08 -22.04 -14.39
C SER A 358 -22.91 -23.18 -13.81
N LEU A 359 -22.42 -23.87 -12.76
CA LEU A 359 -23.07 -25.04 -12.16
C LEU A 359 -24.46 -24.72 -11.62
N GLY A 360 -24.63 -23.56 -10.98
CA GLY A 360 -25.92 -23.10 -10.46
C GLY A 360 -26.97 -22.88 -11.56
N ALA A 361 -26.55 -22.29 -12.67
CA ALA A 361 -27.39 -22.10 -13.85
C ALA A 361 -27.73 -23.42 -14.53
N ALA A 362 -26.75 -24.30 -14.69
CA ALA A 362 -26.92 -25.62 -15.30
C ALA A 362 -27.84 -26.53 -14.49
N ARG A 363 -27.73 -26.53 -13.15
CA ARG A 363 -28.66 -27.28 -12.26
C ARG A 363 -30.09 -26.77 -12.33
N LYS A 364 -30.32 -25.47 -12.43
CA LYS A 364 -31.66 -24.90 -12.62
C LYS A 364 -32.28 -25.34 -13.94
N ALA A 365 -31.51 -25.34 -15.03
CA ALA A 365 -31.96 -25.80 -16.35
C ALA A 365 -32.39 -27.27 -16.37
N THR A 366 -31.64 -28.12 -15.66
CA THR A 366 -31.93 -29.56 -15.58
C THR A 366 -33.01 -29.93 -14.56
N GLY A 367 -33.33 -29.01 -13.63
CA GLY A 367 -34.34 -29.23 -12.57
C GLY A 367 -35.78 -29.06 -13.01
N VAL A 368 -36.05 -28.36 -14.12
CA VAL A 368 -37.42 -28.14 -14.64
C VAL A 368 -37.89 -29.39 -15.39
N ALA A 369 -39.13 -29.83 -15.12
CA ALA A 369 -39.73 -30.92 -15.86
C ALA A 369 -39.92 -30.52 -17.33
N PRO A 370 -39.65 -31.41 -18.32
CA PRO A 370 -39.76 -31.08 -19.74
C PRO A 370 -41.11 -30.51 -20.17
N LEU A 371 -42.23 -31.05 -19.63
CA LEU A 371 -43.57 -30.57 -19.91
C LEU A 371 -43.84 -29.19 -19.30
N ALA A 372 -43.32 -28.92 -18.09
CA ALA A 372 -43.50 -27.63 -17.43
C ALA A 372 -42.69 -26.48 -18.10
N ALA A 373 -41.64 -26.82 -18.85
CA ALA A 373 -40.88 -25.87 -19.65
C ALA A 373 -41.62 -25.39 -20.92
N LEU A 374 -42.65 -26.12 -21.32
CA LEU A 374 -43.49 -25.78 -22.46
C LEU A 374 -44.70 -24.92 -22.05
N HIS A 375 -45.05 -24.87 -20.75
CA HIS A 375 -46.13 -24.05 -20.20
C HIS A 375 -45.68 -23.22 -19.01
N PRO A 376 -45.32 -21.97 -19.22
CA PRO A 376 -44.65 -21.11 -18.17
C PRO A 376 -45.58 -20.67 -17.03
N GLU A 377 -46.88 -20.85 -17.10
CA GLU A 377 -47.85 -20.28 -16.15
C GLU A 377 -47.95 -20.94 -14.76
N LEU A 378 -47.34 -22.11 -14.53
CA LEU A 378 -47.57 -22.91 -13.31
C LEU A 378 -46.55 -22.75 -12.17
N ALA A 379 -45.64 -21.75 -12.24
CA ALA A 379 -44.48 -21.68 -11.34
C ALA A 379 -44.61 -20.71 -10.14
N THR A 380 -45.78 -20.14 -9.83
CA THR A 380 -45.88 -18.94 -8.95
C THR A 380 -46.00 -19.17 -7.43
N THR A 381 -46.15 -20.39 -6.93
CA THR A 381 -46.51 -20.66 -5.51
C THR A 381 -45.35 -20.88 -4.55
N ARG A 382 -44.10 -21.07 -5.01
CA ARG A 382 -42.92 -21.31 -4.12
C ARG A 382 -42.17 -20.06 -3.68
N ALA A 383 -42.50 -18.86 -4.14
CA ALA A 383 -41.67 -17.65 -3.99
C ALA A 383 -41.68 -17.04 -2.59
N LYS A 384 -42.73 -17.17 -1.77
CA LYS A 384 -42.82 -16.47 -0.47
C LYS A 384 -41.93 -17.05 0.63
N ARG A 385 -41.77 -18.38 0.72
CA ARG A 385 -40.91 -19.00 1.77
C ARG A 385 -39.42 -18.77 1.54
N PHE A 386 -38.97 -18.68 0.31
CA PHE A 386 -37.56 -18.39 -0.05
C PHE A 386 -37.12 -16.96 0.29
N GLY A 387 -38.06 -16.02 0.34
CA GLY A 387 -37.76 -14.60 0.68
C GLY A 387 -37.41 -14.40 2.16
N VAL A 388 -38.11 -15.08 3.07
CA VAL A 388 -37.87 -14.99 4.52
C VAL A 388 -36.52 -15.62 4.90
N VAL A 389 -36.26 -16.84 4.43
CA VAL A 389 -34.98 -17.55 4.69
C VAL A 389 -33.76 -16.70 4.22
N ARG A 390 -33.89 -16.09 3.04
CA ARG A 390 -32.84 -15.24 2.48
C ARG A 390 -32.68 -13.92 3.27
N GLY A 391 -33.80 -13.36 3.74
CA GLY A 391 -33.78 -12.17 4.60
C GLY A 391 -33.08 -12.45 5.94
N VAL A 392 -33.42 -13.59 6.57
CA VAL A 392 -32.81 -14.05 7.82
C VAL A 392 -31.32 -14.34 7.62
N LEU A 393 -30.95 -15.05 6.56
CA LEU A 393 -29.55 -15.36 6.24
C LEU A 393 -28.74 -14.07 5.99
N GLY A 394 -29.28 -13.15 5.18
CA GLY A 394 -28.61 -11.88 4.89
C GLY A 394 -28.48 -10.99 6.11
N GLY A 395 -29.52 -10.95 6.98
CA GLY A 395 -29.49 -10.27 8.25
C GLY A 395 -28.46 -10.85 9.22
N LEU A 396 -28.38 -12.20 9.29
CA LEU A 396 -27.40 -12.88 10.13
C LEU A 396 -25.97 -12.61 9.65
N LEU A 397 -25.72 -12.70 8.34
CA LEU A 397 -24.41 -12.39 7.77
C LEU A 397 -23.98 -10.95 8.07
N LEU A 398 -24.91 -9.99 7.91
CA LEU A 398 -24.64 -8.58 8.21
C LEU A 398 -24.35 -8.37 9.70
N LEU A 399 -25.11 -9.01 10.58
CA LEU A 399 -24.94 -8.90 12.03
C LEU A 399 -23.61 -9.51 12.48
N VAL A 400 -23.31 -10.75 12.05
CA VAL A 400 -22.03 -11.41 12.37
C VAL A 400 -20.86 -10.59 11.81
N GLY A 401 -20.99 -10.11 10.56
CA GLY A 401 -19.99 -9.24 9.95
C GLY A 401 -19.77 -7.94 10.74
N ALA A 402 -20.85 -7.30 11.19
CA ALA A 402 -20.75 -6.09 12.01
C ALA A 402 -20.10 -6.36 13.38
N VAL A 403 -20.44 -7.48 14.03
CA VAL A 403 -19.83 -7.88 15.31
C VAL A 403 -18.33 -8.12 15.14
N LEU A 404 -17.91 -8.83 14.09
CA LEU A 404 -16.49 -9.07 13.82
C LEU A 404 -15.74 -7.77 13.47
N LEU A 405 -16.37 -6.85 12.72
CA LEU A 405 -15.80 -5.52 12.46
C LEU A 405 -15.59 -4.73 13.75
N VAL A 406 -16.58 -4.72 14.65
CA VAL A 406 -16.46 -4.03 15.93
C VAL A 406 -15.41 -4.70 16.82
N ALA A 407 -15.35 -6.04 16.85
CA ALA A 407 -14.31 -6.77 17.57
C ALA A 407 -12.92 -6.45 17.02
N GLY A 408 -12.73 -6.48 15.69
CA GLY A 408 -11.48 -6.07 15.06
C GLY A 408 -11.12 -4.61 15.31
N TRP A 409 -12.12 -3.71 15.33
CA TRP A 409 -11.92 -2.30 15.67
C TRP A 409 -11.36 -2.08 17.07
N HIS A 410 -11.88 -2.80 18.06
CA HIS A 410 -11.42 -2.68 19.46
C HIS A 410 -10.10 -3.41 19.72
N ALA A 411 -9.82 -4.50 18.99
CA ALA A 411 -8.56 -5.22 19.10
C ALA A 411 -7.40 -4.53 18.36
N ALA A 412 -7.70 -3.65 17.37
CA ALA A 412 -6.67 -2.95 16.62
C ALA A 412 -5.94 -1.93 17.48
N GLY A 413 -4.60 -2.00 17.50
CA GLY A 413 -3.74 -1.09 18.26
C GLY A 413 -3.57 -1.44 19.75
N THR A 414 -3.98 -2.64 20.20
CA THR A 414 -3.86 -3.04 21.60
C THR A 414 -2.66 -3.95 21.91
N SER A 415 -1.89 -4.37 20.90
CA SER A 415 -0.79 -5.31 21.11
C SER A 415 0.27 -5.14 20.04
N ASP A 416 1.53 -5.26 20.42
CA ASP A 416 2.70 -5.30 19.53
C ASP A 416 3.01 -6.71 19.01
N ASP A 417 2.35 -7.72 19.52
CA ASP A 417 2.50 -9.10 19.08
C ASP A 417 2.00 -9.27 17.62
N GLU A 418 2.90 -9.66 16.73
CA GLU A 418 2.65 -9.84 15.30
C GLU A 418 1.54 -10.88 15.03
N ALA A 419 1.48 -11.96 15.79
CA ALA A 419 0.44 -12.98 15.67
C ALA A 419 -0.95 -12.41 16.00
N ARG A 420 -1.04 -11.55 17.02
CA ARG A 420 -2.29 -10.86 17.39
C ARG A 420 -2.69 -9.80 16.37
N ARG A 421 -1.73 -9.05 15.82
CA ARG A 421 -1.99 -8.10 14.72
C ARG A 421 -2.57 -8.81 13.51
N THR A 422 -1.96 -9.92 13.10
CA THR A 422 -2.46 -10.73 11.97
C THR A 422 -3.86 -11.29 12.25
N ALA A 423 -4.12 -11.80 13.45
CA ALA A 423 -5.44 -12.29 13.84
C ALA A 423 -6.49 -11.18 13.82
N THR A 424 -6.15 -9.98 14.26
CA THR A 424 -7.01 -8.78 14.23
C THR A 424 -7.35 -8.37 12.81
N LEU A 425 -6.35 -8.32 11.91
CA LEU A 425 -6.54 -8.07 10.49
C LEU A 425 -7.49 -9.08 9.85
N LEU A 426 -7.26 -10.38 10.08
CA LEU A 426 -8.12 -11.44 9.55
C LEU A 426 -9.55 -11.35 10.09
N THR A 427 -9.73 -10.98 11.34
CA THR A 427 -11.04 -10.78 11.97
C THR A 427 -11.77 -9.61 11.33
N ALA A 428 -11.11 -8.46 11.16
CA ALA A 428 -11.70 -7.28 10.52
C ALA A 428 -12.06 -7.55 9.05
N MET A 429 -11.16 -8.22 8.31
CA MET A 429 -11.38 -8.58 6.91
C MET A 429 -12.53 -9.58 6.74
N SER A 430 -12.60 -10.59 7.59
CA SER A 430 -13.70 -11.56 7.61
C SER A 430 -15.03 -10.87 7.92
N GLY A 431 -15.00 -9.95 8.89
CA GLY A 431 -16.14 -9.11 9.25
C GLY A 431 -16.64 -8.25 8.09
N ALA A 432 -15.70 -7.57 7.39
CA ALA A 432 -16.01 -6.77 6.21
C ALA A 432 -16.61 -7.60 5.08
N GLY A 433 -16.02 -8.76 4.79
CA GLY A 433 -16.51 -9.69 3.77
C GLY A 433 -17.93 -10.22 4.07
N LEU A 434 -18.18 -10.63 5.33
CA LEU A 434 -19.49 -11.12 5.75
C LEU A 434 -20.54 -10.00 5.73
N ALA A 435 -20.22 -8.80 6.21
CA ALA A 435 -21.13 -7.66 6.16
C ALA A 435 -21.50 -7.29 4.71
N PHE A 436 -20.50 -7.25 3.84
CA PHE A 436 -20.70 -6.99 2.42
C PHE A 436 -21.58 -8.07 1.74
N LEU A 437 -21.30 -9.35 1.99
CA LEU A 437 -22.12 -10.46 1.53
C LEU A 437 -23.56 -10.37 2.05
N GLY A 438 -23.73 -10.00 3.32
CA GLY A 438 -25.02 -9.76 3.94
C GLY A 438 -25.83 -8.72 3.16
N VAL A 439 -25.24 -7.59 2.81
CA VAL A 439 -25.89 -6.53 2.02
C VAL A 439 -26.26 -7.02 0.61
N ILE A 440 -25.38 -7.77 -0.07
CA ILE A 440 -25.68 -8.36 -1.38
C ILE A 440 -26.88 -9.32 -1.30
N VAL A 441 -26.95 -10.17 -0.27
CA VAL A 441 -28.03 -11.11 -0.06
C VAL A 441 -29.35 -10.38 0.23
N LEU A 442 -29.30 -9.31 1.06
CA LEU A 442 -30.43 -8.45 1.38
C LEU A 442 -30.88 -7.57 0.20
N GLY A 443 -30.04 -7.40 -0.83
CA GLY A 443 -30.28 -6.49 -1.96
C GLY A 443 -31.63 -6.70 -2.66
N ARG A 444 -32.19 -7.91 -2.67
CA ARG A 444 -33.54 -8.15 -3.23
C ARG A 444 -34.67 -7.40 -2.51
N GLY A 445 -34.52 -7.14 -1.21
CA GLY A 445 -35.48 -6.34 -0.44
C GLY A 445 -35.10 -4.88 -0.39
N LEU A 446 -33.81 -4.61 -0.14
CA LEU A 446 -33.27 -3.28 0.08
C LEU A 446 -33.27 -2.40 -1.19
N ILE A 447 -32.86 -2.97 -2.34
CA ILE A 447 -32.74 -2.20 -3.59
C ILE A 447 -34.11 -1.69 -4.09
N PRO A 448 -35.19 -2.51 -4.18
CA PRO A 448 -36.49 -1.98 -4.57
C PRO A 448 -37.10 -0.99 -3.57
N ALA A 449 -36.78 -1.12 -2.28
CA ALA A 449 -37.24 -0.18 -1.25
C ALA A 449 -36.56 1.18 -1.44
N LEU A 450 -35.23 1.22 -1.60
CA LEU A 450 -34.48 2.45 -1.84
C LEU A 450 -34.76 3.04 -3.23
N ALA A 451 -35.01 2.21 -4.25
CA ALA A 451 -35.43 2.69 -5.57
C ALA A 451 -36.74 3.49 -5.52
N ARG A 452 -37.68 3.13 -4.61
CA ARG A 452 -38.89 3.91 -4.37
C ARG A 452 -38.56 5.28 -3.79
N LEU A 453 -37.63 5.35 -2.82
CA LEU A 453 -37.28 6.57 -2.13
C LEU A 453 -36.49 7.52 -3.06
N ILE A 454 -35.43 7.02 -3.68
CA ILE A 454 -34.52 7.80 -4.55
C ILE A 454 -35.22 8.16 -5.87
N GLY A 455 -36.07 7.28 -6.39
CA GLY A 455 -36.88 7.52 -7.61
C GLY A 455 -38.12 8.37 -7.41
N ALA A 456 -38.43 8.80 -6.19
CA ALA A 456 -39.63 9.60 -5.92
C ALA A 456 -39.71 10.91 -6.73
N PRO A 457 -38.64 11.67 -6.95
CA PRO A 457 -38.65 12.86 -7.82
C PRO A 457 -38.97 12.52 -9.28
N LEU A 458 -38.40 11.41 -9.79
CA LEU A 458 -38.62 10.94 -11.17
C LEU A 458 -40.05 10.53 -11.44
N ARG A 459 -40.71 9.94 -10.44
CA ARG A 459 -42.13 9.55 -10.50
C ARG A 459 -43.05 10.74 -10.69
N ARG A 460 -42.70 11.87 -10.09
CA ARG A 460 -43.48 13.13 -10.19
C ARG A 460 -43.18 13.91 -11.48
N ALA A 461 -41.99 13.70 -12.05
CA ALA A 461 -41.49 14.47 -13.17
C ALA A 461 -42.00 13.98 -14.54
N SER A 462 -42.22 12.64 -14.72
CA SER A 462 -42.60 12.11 -16.03
C SER A 462 -43.21 10.69 -15.95
N VAL A 463 -44.10 10.37 -16.89
CA VAL A 463 -44.67 9.04 -17.06
C VAL A 463 -43.58 7.96 -17.28
N PRO A 464 -42.58 8.15 -18.14
CA PRO A 464 -41.43 7.23 -18.24
C PRO A 464 -40.70 6.99 -16.93
N GLY A 465 -40.57 8.04 -16.08
CA GLY A 465 -39.95 7.94 -14.75
C GLY A 465 -40.77 7.11 -13.76
N ASP A 466 -42.08 7.27 -13.72
CA ASP A 466 -42.96 6.45 -12.86
C ASP A 466 -42.93 4.98 -13.27
N LEU A 467 -42.99 4.71 -14.56
CA LEU A 467 -42.87 3.33 -15.10
C LEU A 467 -41.48 2.72 -14.77
N ALA A 468 -40.40 3.48 -14.87
CA ALA A 468 -39.06 3.02 -14.55
C ALA A 468 -38.95 2.53 -13.09
N VAL A 469 -39.46 3.34 -12.14
CA VAL A 469 -39.44 2.99 -10.71
C VAL A 469 -40.39 1.82 -10.40
N ALA A 470 -41.59 1.79 -11.03
CA ALA A 470 -42.53 0.70 -10.88
C ALA A 470 -41.94 -0.64 -11.36
N ASN A 471 -41.17 -0.63 -12.44
CA ASN A 471 -40.52 -1.83 -13.00
C ASN A 471 -39.50 -2.44 -12.05
N SER A 472 -38.70 -1.62 -11.36
CA SER A 472 -37.70 -2.08 -10.38
C SER A 472 -38.36 -2.85 -9.23
N ARG A 473 -39.66 -2.58 -8.93
CA ARG A 473 -40.45 -3.25 -7.89
C ARG A 473 -41.11 -4.54 -8.35
N ARG A 474 -41.58 -4.59 -9.61
CA ARG A 474 -42.24 -5.78 -10.18
C ARG A 474 -41.28 -6.97 -10.27
N ASN A 475 -39.98 -6.71 -10.54
CA ASN A 475 -38.96 -7.74 -10.69
C ASN A 475 -37.77 -7.53 -9.73
N PRO A 476 -37.92 -7.71 -8.39
CA PRO A 476 -36.93 -7.39 -7.39
C PRO A 476 -35.64 -8.20 -7.53
N GLY A 477 -35.70 -9.42 -8.04
CA GLY A 477 -34.53 -10.26 -8.26
C GLY A 477 -33.61 -9.72 -9.35
N ARG A 478 -34.19 -9.18 -10.42
CA ARG A 478 -33.46 -8.60 -11.54
C ARG A 478 -32.88 -7.24 -11.16
N ALA A 479 -33.69 -6.38 -10.54
CA ALA A 479 -33.24 -5.09 -10.03
C ALA A 479 -32.04 -5.25 -9.08
N ALA A 480 -32.10 -6.23 -8.18
CA ALA A 480 -30.99 -6.55 -7.28
C ALA A 480 -29.76 -7.08 -8.03
N ALA A 481 -29.91 -7.94 -9.01
CA ALA A 481 -28.77 -8.46 -9.78
C ALA A 481 -28.03 -7.36 -10.54
N THR A 482 -28.77 -6.42 -11.14
CA THR A 482 -28.19 -5.27 -11.86
C THR A 482 -27.51 -4.29 -10.91
N ALA A 483 -28.18 -3.91 -9.82
CA ALA A 483 -27.64 -2.98 -8.85
C ALA A 483 -26.46 -3.57 -8.06
N ASN A 484 -26.49 -4.86 -7.70
CA ASN A 484 -25.40 -5.53 -6.99
C ASN A 484 -24.09 -5.53 -7.80
N ALA A 485 -24.14 -5.66 -9.13
CA ALA A 485 -22.94 -5.59 -9.96
C ALA A 485 -22.24 -4.22 -9.84
N LEU A 486 -23.00 -3.13 -9.83
CA LEU A 486 -22.47 -1.78 -9.67
C LEU A 486 -22.11 -1.48 -8.20
N LEU A 487 -22.93 -1.97 -7.26
CA LEU A 487 -22.70 -1.83 -5.82
C LEU A 487 -21.34 -2.38 -5.42
N VAL A 488 -20.95 -3.55 -5.91
CA VAL A 488 -19.65 -4.16 -5.64
C VAL A 488 -18.53 -3.25 -6.10
N GLY A 489 -18.58 -2.75 -7.34
CA GLY A 489 -17.55 -1.83 -7.87
C GLY A 489 -17.47 -0.53 -7.08
N VAL A 490 -18.61 0.11 -6.80
CA VAL A 490 -18.64 1.38 -6.05
C VAL A 490 -18.17 1.21 -4.60
N THR A 491 -18.57 0.11 -3.93
CA THR A 491 -18.10 -0.19 -2.57
C THR A 491 -16.59 -0.33 -2.55
N LEU A 492 -16.04 -1.08 -3.49
CA LEU A 492 -14.60 -1.34 -3.55
C LEU A 492 -13.81 -0.03 -3.77
N ILE A 493 -14.26 0.81 -4.72
CA ILE A 493 -13.65 2.12 -4.95
C ILE A 493 -13.75 2.99 -3.68
N GLY A 494 -14.92 2.97 -3.04
CA GLY A 494 -15.16 3.70 -1.80
C GLY A 494 -14.22 3.25 -0.68
N VAL A 495 -14.08 1.93 -0.45
CA VAL A 495 -13.17 1.33 0.54
C VAL A 495 -11.74 1.81 0.31
N LEU A 496 -11.25 1.72 -0.93
CA LEU A 496 -9.89 2.13 -1.25
C LEU A 496 -9.69 3.63 -1.13
N THR A 497 -10.62 4.43 -1.65
CA THR A 497 -10.50 5.89 -1.63
C THR A 497 -10.50 6.42 -0.20
N VAL A 498 -11.37 5.88 0.66
CA VAL A 498 -11.45 6.27 2.07
C VAL A 498 -10.29 5.66 2.86
N GLY A 499 -9.98 4.38 2.64
CA GLY A 499 -8.84 3.71 3.27
C GLY A 499 -7.53 4.43 2.96
N ALA A 500 -7.29 4.76 1.70
CA ALA A 500 -6.11 5.51 1.27
C ALA A 500 -6.05 6.92 1.90
N ALA A 501 -7.18 7.63 1.97
CA ALA A 501 -7.23 8.96 2.58
C ALA A 501 -6.95 8.90 4.09
N CYS A 502 -7.49 7.90 4.81
CA CYS A 502 -7.19 7.67 6.22
C CYS A 502 -5.72 7.27 6.41
N SER A 503 -5.19 6.42 5.53
CA SER A 503 -3.78 6.01 5.59
C SER A 503 -2.85 7.20 5.35
N GLN A 504 -3.08 8.00 4.31
CA GLN A 504 -2.32 9.21 4.07
C GLN A 504 -2.38 10.17 5.27
N ALA A 505 -3.57 10.45 5.79
CA ALA A 505 -3.72 11.36 6.92
C ALA A 505 -3.03 10.85 8.20
N THR A 506 -3.01 9.52 8.41
CA THR A 506 -2.33 8.91 9.55
C THR A 506 -0.82 8.99 9.37
N VAL A 507 -0.32 8.65 8.19
CA VAL A 507 1.12 8.73 7.88
C VAL A 507 1.61 10.18 7.89
N ASP A 508 0.86 11.13 7.30
CA ASP A 508 1.21 12.55 7.33
C ASP A 508 1.30 13.08 8.77
N ARG A 509 0.39 12.63 9.64
CA ARG A 509 0.41 12.97 11.04
C ARG A 509 1.62 12.36 11.75
N GLU A 510 1.92 11.09 11.49
CA GLU A 510 3.04 10.36 12.08
C GLU A 510 4.37 10.92 11.59
N LEU A 511 4.53 11.12 10.28
CA LEU A 511 5.69 11.78 9.72
C LEU A 511 5.85 13.22 10.24
N GLY A 512 4.74 13.94 10.45
CA GLY A 512 4.75 15.25 11.09
C GLY A 512 5.20 15.19 12.55
N SER A 513 4.93 14.08 13.24
CA SER A 513 5.40 13.89 14.62
C SER A 513 6.87 13.45 14.68
N HIS A 514 7.35 12.63 13.77
CA HIS A 514 8.76 12.26 13.70
C HIS A 514 9.64 13.39 13.14
N PHE A 515 9.13 14.15 12.19
CA PHE A 515 9.84 15.25 11.54
C PHE A 515 9.07 16.57 11.69
N PRO A 516 8.99 17.14 12.90
CA PRO A 516 8.14 18.28 13.18
C PRO A 516 8.63 19.58 12.54
N GLN A 517 9.90 19.70 12.16
CA GLN A 517 10.48 20.80 11.40
C GLN A 517 10.67 20.41 9.94
N ASP A 518 10.55 21.37 9.02
CA ASP A 518 10.84 21.12 7.61
C ASP A 518 12.35 21.03 7.37
N ALA A 519 13.13 21.87 8.07
CA ALA A 519 14.56 21.67 8.22
C ALA A 519 15.05 22.22 9.57
N VAL A 520 16.12 21.61 10.08
CA VAL A 520 16.91 22.09 11.20
C VAL A 520 18.30 22.36 10.67
N VAL A 521 18.79 23.60 10.87
CA VAL A 521 20.13 24.04 10.46
C VAL A 521 21.00 24.18 11.68
N GLU A 522 22.08 23.40 11.76
CA GLU A 522 23.06 23.42 12.85
C GLU A 522 24.41 23.83 12.30
N ALA A 523 24.93 24.93 12.76
CA ALA A 523 26.29 25.40 12.42
C ALA A 523 27.24 25.16 13.59
N PRO A 524 28.54 24.88 13.35
CA PRO A 524 29.53 24.65 14.43
C PRO A 524 29.62 25.79 15.45
N ASP A 525 29.52 27.03 14.99
CA ASP A 525 29.56 28.24 15.82
C ASP A 525 28.16 28.78 16.13
N GLY A 526 27.10 27.98 15.89
CA GLY A 526 25.70 28.40 15.96
C GLY A 526 25.28 29.26 14.77
N VAL A 527 23.95 29.47 14.64
CA VAL A 527 23.34 30.30 13.61
C VAL A 527 23.10 31.70 14.17
N SER A 528 23.67 32.73 13.53
CA SER A 528 23.47 34.14 13.92
C SER A 528 22.17 34.71 13.33
N ASP A 529 21.70 35.84 13.87
CA ASP A 529 20.54 36.57 13.33
C ASP A 529 20.73 36.97 11.86
N GLU A 530 21.95 37.34 11.44
CA GLU A 530 22.24 37.69 10.04
C GLU A 530 22.11 36.51 9.10
N VAL A 531 22.52 35.32 9.56
CA VAL A 531 22.39 34.08 8.80
C VAL A 531 20.91 33.63 8.76
N LEU A 532 20.18 33.82 9.86
CA LEU A 532 18.74 33.56 9.91
C LEU A 532 17.96 34.41 8.89
N ASP A 533 18.34 35.72 8.76
CA ASP A 533 17.71 36.59 7.77
C ASP A 533 18.02 36.13 6.32
N GLN A 534 19.24 35.66 6.06
CA GLN A 534 19.59 35.05 4.77
C GLN A 534 18.78 33.77 4.50
N ILE A 535 18.52 32.93 5.52
CA ILE A 535 17.67 31.76 5.39
C ILE A 535 16.20 32.17 5.07
N ARG A 536 15.70 33.23 5.73
CA ARG A 536 14.34 33.76 5.48
C ARG A 536 14.16 34.29 4.06
N ASP A 537 15.24 34.85 3.47
CA ASP A 537 15.23 35.38 2.10
C ASP A 537 15.31 34.28 1.03
N VAL A 538 15.55 33.00 1.39
CA VAL A 538 15.56 31.90 0.43
C VAL A 538 14.15 31.68 -0.13
N PRO A 539 13.97 31.67 -1.47
CA PRO A 539 12.68 31.39 -2.07
C PRO A 539 12.08 30.05 -1.57
N ASP A 540 10.78 30.08 -1.29
CA ASP A 540 9.99 28.95 -0.75
C ASP A 540 10.26 28.63 0.75
N VAL A 541 11.02 29.44 1.47
CA VAL A 541 11.02 29.48 2.95
C VAL A 541 9.84 30.35 3.40
N SER A 542 8.99 29.85 4.27
CA SER A 542 7.82 30.58 4.80
C SER A 542 8.11 31.24 6.16
N ALA A 543 8.95 30.61 6.98
CA ALA A 543 9.37 31.11 8.28
C ALA A 543 10.65 30.41 8.73
N ALA A 544 11.47 31.12 9.53
CA ALA A 544 12.61 30.53 10.22
C ALA A 544 12.82 31.23 11.57
N GLU A 545 13.21 30.45 12.61
CA GLU A 545 13.40 30.93 13.97
C GLU A 545 14.65 30.29 14.59
N LEU A 546 15.36 31.06 15.43
CA LEU A 546 16.49 30.56 16.23
C LEU A 546 15.99 29.78 17.44
N VAL A 547 16.63 28.65 17.67
CA VAL A 547 16.34 27.76 18.78
C VAL A 547 17.63 27.40 19.50
N PRO A 548 17.83 27.83 20.74
CA PRO A 548 19.03 27.52 21.53
C PRO A 548 19.06 26.01 21.83
N THR A 549 20.22 25.40 21.56
CA THR A 549 20.43 23.96 21.67
C THR A 549 21.77 23.69 22.30
N VAL A 550 21.84 22.75 23.25
CA VAL A 550 23.09 22.32 23.88
C VAL A 550 23.13 20.81 24.06
N GLN A 551 24.33 20.25 24.05
CA GLN A 551 24.57 18.89 24.52
C GLN A 551 24.84 18.95 26.02
N ALA A 552 24.09 18.22 26.81
CA ALA A 552 24.11 18.23 28.27
C ALA A 552 24.17 16.80 28.81
N GLN A 553 24.47 16.65 30.08
CA GLN A 553 24.41 15.36 30.76
C GLN A 553 23.20 15.33 31.68
N ALA A 554 22.37 14.32 31.53
CA ALA A 554 21.28 14.02 32.42
C ALA A 554 21.73 12.95 33.42
N ASP A 555 21.69 13.27 34.70
CA ASP A 555 21.96 12.34 35.80
C ASP A 555 20.65 11.78 36.32
N ASP A 556 20.45 10.49 36.14
CA ASP A 556 19.35 9.71 36.62
C ASP A 556 19.86 8.70 37.66
N GLU A 557 19.65 8.99 38.93
CA GLU A 557 20.04 8.13 40.07
C GLU A 557 21.48 7.61 40.01
N GLY A 558 22.40 8.41 39.44
CA GLY A 558 23.82 8.06 39.31
C GLY A 558 24.20 7.47 37.95
N THR A 559 23.30 7.44 37.00
CA THR A 559 23.59 7.08 35.58
C THR A 559 23.64 8.38 34.75
N ASN A 560 24.83 8.77 34.30
CA ASN A 560 25.01 9.92 33.42
C ASN A 560 24.74 9.53 31.97
N ARG A 561 23.93 10.34 31.27
CA ARG A 561 23.63 10.18 29.84
C ARG A 561 23.83 11.48 29.12
N ASP A 562 24.39 11.41 27.94
CA ASP A 562 24.46 12.54 27.05
C ASP A 562 23.11 12.76 26.37
N VAL A 563 22.53 13.96 26.55
CA VAL A 563 21.22 14.33 26.03
C VAL A 563 21.30 15.67 25.30
N GLN A 564 20.56 15.81 24.22
CA GLN A 564 20.37 17.10 23.58
C GLN A 564 19.24 17.87 24.26
N VAL A 565 19.49 19.10 24.68
CA VAL A 565 18.48 19.99 25.27
C VAL A 565 18.18 21.12 24.30
N VAL A 566 16.88 21.35 24.05
CA VAL A 566 16.38 22.30 23.05
C VAL A 566 15.43 23.29 23.71
N GLY A 567 15.72 24.57 23.65
CA GLY A 567 14.91 25.65 24.25
C GLY A 567 13.89 26.22 23.27
N VAL A 568 12.63 25.81 23.36
CA VAL A 568 11.61 26.16 22.36
C VAL A 568 10.78 27.35 22.79
N SER A 569 10.86 28.45 22.02
CA SER A 569 10.00 29.62 22.17
C SER A 569 8.62 29.41 21.54
N SER A 570 7.64 30.25 21.89
CA SER A 570 6.33 30.22 21.22
C SER A 570 6.39 30.53 19.72
N ALA A 571 7.37 31.34 19.29
CA ALA A 571 7.61 31.60 17.87
C ALA A 571 8.14 30.34 17.15
N ALA A 572 9.15 29.69 17.71
CA ALA A 572 9.69 28.43 17.19
C ALA A 572 8.63 27.32 17.19
N ALA A 573 7.81 27.21 18.24
CA ALA A 573 6.68 26.29 18.29
C ALA A 573 5.68 26.54 17.14
N GLY A 574 5.41 27.81 16.81
CA GLY A 574 4.48 28.21 15.75
C GLY A 574 4.89 27.82 14.34
N ILE A 575 6.17 27.67 14.08
CA ILE A 575 6.69 27.22 12.77
C ILE A 575 6.75 25.70 12.64
N SER A 576 6.62 24.94 13.73
CA SER A 576 6.55 23.48 13.70
C SER A 576 5.30 22.99 12.95
N ARG A 577 5.37 21.82 12.35
CA ARG A 577 4.19 21.13 11.77
C ARG A 577 3.20 20.64 12.83
N VAL A 578 3.66 20.54 14.08
CA VAL A 578 2.88 20.07 15.22
C VAL A 578 3.02 21.06 16.40
N PRO A 579 2.51 22.30 16.28
CA PRO A 579 2.69 23.34 17.30
C PRO A 579 2.11 22.92 18.66
N GLN A 580 1.01 22.14 18.68
CA GLN A 580 0.37 21.65 19.90
C GLN A 580 1.31 20.83 20.79
N ARG A 581 2.35 20.23 20.20
CA ARG A 581 3.39 19.48 20.92
C ARG A 581 4.12 20.34 21.96
N TYR A 582 4.26 21.63 21.73
CA TYR A 582 4.99 22.56 22.58
C TYR A 582 4.07 23.37 23.52
N GLU A 583 2.77 23.16 23.43
CA GLU A 583 1.78 23.81 24.31
C GLU A 583 1.87 23.25 25.74
N GLY A 584 1.73 24.12 26.74
CA GLY A 584 1.70 23.72 28.17
C GLY A 584 3.07 23.36 28.73
N LEU A 585 4.20 23.59 28.04
CA LEU A 585 5.53 23.41 28.58
C LEU A 585 5.77 24.45 29.69
N ALA A 586 6.15 23.98 30.89
CA ALA A 586 6.35 24.84 32.07
C ALA A 586 7.85 24.98 32.40
N ASP A 587 8.21 26.08 33.07
CA ASP A 587 9.57 26.23 33.57
C ASP A 587 9.88 25.14 34.61
N GLY A 588 11.12 24.59 34.54
CA GLY A 588 11.53 23.48 35.39
C GLY A 588 10.99 22.11 35.00
N THR A 589 10.37 22.01 33.80
CA THR A 589 10.00 20.73 33.21
C THR A 589 10.69 20.53 31.88
N PHE A 590 10.93 19.28 31.50
CA PHE A 590 11.32 18.93 30.13
C PHE A 590 10.34 17.91 29.55
N ARG A 591 10.17 17.95 28.24
CA ARG A 591 9.32 17.02 27.50
C ARG A 591 10.16 16.19 26.56
N THR A 592 9.94 14.87 26.55
CA THR A 592 10.69 13.92 25.72
C THR A 592 9.83 12.69 25.39
N ASN A 593 10.22 11.90 24.36
CA ASN A 593 9.69 10.56 24.15
C ASN A 593 10.65 9.47 24.62
N ASP A 594 11.79 9.83 25.13
CA ASP A 594 12.76 8.86 25.63
C ASP A 594 12.12 8.04 26.75
N THR A 595 11.97 6.73 26.48
CA THR A 595 11.34 5.78 27.39
C THR A 595 12.22 5.42 28.59
N ASP A 596 13.45 5.87 28.60
CA ASP A 596 14.37 5.70 29.71
C ASP A 596 14.00 6.64 30.88
N PHE A 597 13.20 7.68 30.62
CA PHE A 597 12.62 8.53 31.65
C PHE A 597 11.20 8.12 32.01
N THR A 598 10.85 8.30 33.27
CA THR A 598 9.47 8.03 33.75
C THR A 598 8.75 9.36 33.95
N ASP A 599 7.47 9.41 33.56
CA ASP A 599 6.67 10.62 33.71
C ASP A 599 6.60 11.07 35.18
N GLY A 600 6.87 12.37 35.41
CA GLY A 600 6.97 12.96 36.75
C GLY A 600 8.32 12.74 37.46
N GLN A 601 9.28 12.04 36.85
CA GLN A 601 10.62 11.80 37.42
C GLN A 601 11.42 13.12 37.47
N ARG A 602 12.23 13.28 38.51
CA ARG A 602 13.17 14.40 38.66
C ARG A 602 14.54 13.97 38.15
N VAL A 603 15.08 14.75 37.25
CA VAL A 603 16.37 14.50 36.59
C VAL A 603 17.25 15.75 36.72
N THR A 604 18.49 15.57 37.10
CA THR A 604 19.45 16.67 37.13
C THR A 604 20.15 16.78 35.77
N VAL A 605 19.90 17.85 35.05
CA VAL A 605 20.56 18.13 33.77
C VAL A 605 21.71 19.11 34.01
N SER A 606 22.90 18.74 33.55
CA SER A 606 24.12 19.52 33.74
C SER A 606 24.82 19.85 32.42
N HIS A 607 25.32 21.09 32.34
CA HIS A 607 26.10 21.56 31.19
C HIS A 607 27.18 22.58 31.69
N GLU A 608 28.43 22.34 31.35
CA GLU A 608 29.59 23.23 31.71
C GLU A 608 29.63 23.66 33.19
N GLY A 609 29.33 22.74 34.11
CA GLY A 609 29.38 22.98 35.54
C GLY A 609 28.15 23.70 36.12
N ARG A 610 27.14 23.99 35.36
CA ARG A 610 25.81 24.39 35.79
C ARG A 610 24.89 23.18 35.81
N SER A 611 24.00 23.10 36.77
CA SER A 611 23.01 22.04 36.88
C SER A 611 21.61 22.60 37.21
N VAL A 612 20.61 22.03 36.59
CA VAL A 612 19.20 22.37 36.80
C VAL A 612 18.43 21.08 37.06
N GLU A 613 17.63 21.04 38.16
CA GLU A 613 16.73 19.92 38.40
C GLU A 613 15.44 20.15 37.61
N LEU A 614 15.10 19.17 36.75
CA LEU A 614 13.95 19.22 35.87
C LEU A 614 13.02 18.04 36.14
N THR A 615 11.72 18.24 35.90
CA THR A 615 10.73 17.17 35.98
C THR A 615 10.39 16.68 34.58
N ALA A 616 10.46 15.36 34.38
CA ALA A 616 10.13 14.73 33.11
C ALA A 616 8.62 14.76 32.83
N ASP A 617 8.23 15.16 31.63
CA ASP A 617 6.91 15.02 31.00
C ASP A 617 7.11 14.10 29.77
N VAL A 618 6.85 12.79 29.97
CA VAL A 618 7.11 11.78 28.95
C VAL A 618 5.91 11.63 28.04
N ASP A 619 6.03 11.99 26.78
CA ASP A 619 5.00 11.85 25.76
C ASP A 619 5.57 11.17 24.53
N SER A 620 5.05 9.99 24.18
CA SER A 620 5.46 9.17 23.03
C SER A 620 5.43 9.86 21.66
N SER A 621 4.93 11.09 21.61
CA SER A 621 4.86 11.88 20.37
C SER A 621 6.05 12.81 20.15
N TYR A 622 7.07 12.79 21.00
CA TYR A 622 8.23 13.73 20.96
C TYR A 622 9.50 13.11 20.35
N SER A 623 10.57 13.93 20.26
CA SER A 623 11.91 13.47 19.87
C SER A 623 12.71 13.05 21.11
N ASP A 624 13.84 12.38 20.91
CA ASP A 624 14.75 11.96 21.97
C ASP A 624 15.41 13.16 22.69
N ALA A 625 15.31 14.37 22.12
CA ALA A 625 15.80 15.59 22.76
C ALA A 625 14.91 16.01 23.92
N LEU A 626 15.53 16.59 24.96
CA LEU A 626 14.83 17.21 26.08
C LEU A 626 14.37 18.61 25.68
N VAL A 627 13.07 18.78 25.47
CA VAL A 627 12.48 20.07 25.10
C VAL A 627 12.16 20.85 26.36
N VAL A 628 12.74 22.06 26.50
CA VAL A 628 12.55 22.95 27.64
C VAL A 628 12.08 24.33 27.21
N THR A 629 11.61 25.14 28.15
CA THR A 629 11.31 26.56 27.89
C THR A 629 12.61 27.38 27.69
N PRO A 630 12.57 28.55 27.00
CA PRO A 630 13.71 29.43 26.89
C PRO A 630 14.26 29.90 28.24
N ALA A 631 13.38 30.05 29.24
CA ALA A 631 13.78 30.44 30.58
C ALA A 631 14.59 29.33 31.28
N THR A 632 14.20 28.09 31.16
CA THR A 632 14.92 26.91 31.65
C THR A 632 16.26 26.74 30.88
N MET A 633 16.27 26.93 29.56
CA MET A 633 17.50 26.90 28.76
C MET A 633 18.51 27.96 29.21
N THR A 634 18.06 29.19 29.47
CA THR A 634 18.96 30.29 29.95
C THR A 634 19.56 29.96 31.29
N GLN A 635 18.87 29.23 32.18
CA GLN A 635 19.44 28.80 33.48
C GLN A 635 20.50 27.72 33.27
N LEU A 636 20.32 26.81 32.32
CA LEU A 636 21.26 25.74 32.01
C LEU A 636 22.48 26.25 31.22
N SER A 637 22.22 27.01 30.17
CA SER A 637 23.29 27.59 29.29
C SER A 637 22.81 28.91 28.72
N PRO A 638 23.26 30.06 29.29
CA PRO A 638 22.97 31.40 28.77
C PRO A 638 23.56 31.65 27.38
N ASP A 639 24.68 30.99 27.09
CA ASP A 639 25.44 31.12 25.84
C ASP A 639 25.21 29.92 24.90
N ALA A 640 24.03 29.27 25.00
CA ALA A 640 23.67 28.14 24.15
C ALA A 640 23.80 28.52 22.66
N ALA A 641 24.42 27.65 21.88
CA ALA A 641 24.47 27.81 20.43
C ALA A 641 23.07 27.76 19.84
N ASN A 642 22.77 28.62 18.88
CA ASN A 642 21.46 28.61 18.22
C ASN A 642 21.50 27.70 17.01
N THR A 643 20.48 26.86 16.88
CA THR A 643 20.10 26.21 15.63
C THR A 643 18.98 27.00 14.94
N ALA A 644 18.82 26.89 13.63
CA ALA A 644 17.67 27.50 12.97
C ALA A 644 16.65 26.41 12.61
N TRP A 645 15.43 26.55 13.11
CA TRP A 645 14.28 25.80 12.65
C TRP A 645 13.67 26.50 11.45
N VAL A 646 13.38 25.77 10.38
CA VAL A 646 12.88 26.35 9.12
C VAL A 646 11.57 25.69 8.74
N ARG A 647 10.61 26.50 8.30
CA ARG A 647 9.35 26.08 7.68
C ARG A 647 9.36 26.41 6.20
N TYR A 648 9.09 25.41 5.37
CA TYR A 648 8.93 25.60 3.93
C TYR A 648 7.50 26.00 3.57
N ALA A 649 7.34 26.68 2.43
CA ALA A 649 6.04 26.99 1.88
C ALA A 649 5.30 25.68 1.49
N ASP A 650 3.96 25.71 1.53
CA ASP A 650 3.19 24.56 1.13
C ASP A 650 3.47 24.20 -0.34
N LYS A 651 3.78 22.93 -0.61
CA LYS A 651 4.18 22.40 -1.93
C LYS A 651 5.55 22.84 -2.43
N ALA A 652 6.41 23.40 -1.59
CA ALA A 652 7.80 23.64 -1.94
C ALA A 652 8.51 22.31 -2.27
N ASP A 653 9.43 22.37 -3.21
CA ASP A 653 10.36 21.25 -3.47
C ASP A 653 11.41 21.23 -2.36
N ALA A 654 11.24 20.31 -1.41
CA ALA A 654 12.05 20.23 -0.20
C ALA A 654 13.56 20.12 -0.50
N GLN A 655 13.94 19.29 -1.48
CA GLN A 655 15.34 19.11 -1.86
C GLN A 655 15.95 20.39 -2.41
N ARG A 656 15.21 21.12 -3.24
CA ARG A 656 15.66 22.38 -3.83
C ARG A 656 15.85 23.47 -2.79
N VAL A 657 14.92 23.58 -1.83
CA VAL A 657 15.01 24.58 -0.74
C VAL A 657 16.20 24.25 0.16
N THR A 658 16.34 23.00 0.58
CA THR A 658 17.47 22.52 1.40
C THR A 658 18.81 22.84 0.71
N THR A 659 18.92 22.55 -0.60
CA THR A 659 20.16 22.85 -1.37
C THR A 659 20.44 24.34 -1.40
N ARG A 660 19.43 25.20 -1.59
CA ARG A 660 19.61 26.67 -1.59
C ARG A 660 20.05 27.21 -0.24
N ILE A 661 19.51 26.68 0.87
CA ILE A 661 19.95 27.05 2.21
C ILE A 661 21.42 26.66 2.39
N GLY A 662 21.84 25.47 1.96
CA GLY A 662 23.23 25.01 2.02
C GLY A 662 24.20 25.82 1.16
N GLN A 663 23.71 26.58 0.17
CA GLN A 663 24.55 27.50 -0.65
C GLN A 663 24.88 28.83 0.02
N ILE A 664 24.29 29.13 1.18
CA ILE A 664 24.64 30.30 1.97
C ILE A 664 26.09 30.15 2.48
N ASP A 665 26.99 31.09 2.19
CA ASP A 665 28.41 31.00 2.48
C ASP A 665 28.71 30.71 3.98
N ALA A 666 27.93 31.28 4.87
CA ALA A 666 28.03 31.05 6.30
C ALA A 666 27.61 29.64 6.74
N LEU A 667 26.86 28.90 5.91
CA LEU A 667 26.33 27.57 6.19
C LEU A 667 27.08 26.44 5.46
N LYS A 668 28.20 26.72 4.80
CA LYS A 668 28.99 25.71 4.08
C LYS A 668 29.43 24.53 4.93
N ASN A 669 29.63 24.77 6.24
CA ASN A 669 30.02 23.75 7.22
C ASN A 669 28.88 23.40 8.19
N ALA A 670 27.65 23.91 7.94
CA ALA A 670 26.50 23.63 8.78
C ALA A 670 25.89 22.26 8.44
N SER A 671 25.22 21.63 9.37
CA SER A 671 24.39 20.47 9.15
C SER A 671 22.94 20.91 8.88
N ILE A 672 22.34 20.44 7.79
CA ILE A 672 20.91 20.70 7.51
C ILE A 672 20.17 19.37 7.49
N ASN A 673 19.44 19.10 8.55
CA ASN A 673 18.56 17.94 8.61
C ASN A 673 17.19 18.31 8.04
N SER A 674 16.87 17.83 6.84
CA SER A 674 15.62 18.15 6.16
C SER A 674 14.53 17.09 6.39
N GLY A 675 13.73 17.30 7.44
CA GLY A 675 12.53 16.46 7.67
C GLY A 675 11.51 16.56 6.53
N ALA A 676 11.48 17.66 5.79
CA ALA A 676 10.64 17.82 4.59
C ALA A 676 11.08 16.88 3.46
N ALA A 677 12.37 16.71 3.21
CA ALA A 677 12.89 15.81 2.20
C ALA A 677 12.60 14.34 2.56
N GLN A 678 12.80 13.96 3.82
CA GLN A 678 12.49 12.63 4.31
C GLN A 678 10.99 12.33 4.21
N ARG A 679 10.11 13.27 4.61
CA ARG A 679 8.66 13.11 4.41
C ARG A 679 8.28 12.95 2.93
N ALA A 680 8.93 13.71 2.03
CA ALA A 680 8.65 13.62 0.60
C ALA A 680 9.01 12.24 0.02
N GLU A 681 10.08 11.63 0.48
CA GLU A 681 10.50 10.28 0.09
C GLU A 681 9.46 9.23 0.52
N TYR A 682 9.03 9.25 1.79
CA TYR A 682 7.95 8.35 2.26
C TYR A 682 6.64 8.58 1.51
N GLN A 683 6.29 9.84 1.21
CA GLN A 683 5.08 10.16 0.44
C GLN A 683 5.16 9.61 -0.98
N GLN A 684 6.30 9.68 -1.66
CA GLN A 684 6.49 9.10 -3.00
C GLN A 684 6.27 7.58 -2.99
N MET A 685 6.78 6.88 -1.99
CA MET A 685 6.58 5.44 -1.82
C MET A 685 5.09 5.09 -1.65
N ILE A 686 4.38 5.85 -0.81
CA ILE A 686 2.93 5.67 -0.59
C ILE A 686 2.15 5.95 -1.88
N ASP A 687 2.47 7.02 -2.60
CA ASP A 687 1.81 7.39 -3.85
C ASP A 687 2.00 6.32 -4.93
N ALA A 688 3.18 5.69 -5.00
CA ALA A 688 3.44 4.57 -5.89
C ALA A 688 2.53 3.37 -5.57
N VAL A 689 2.40 2.98 -4.30
CA VAL A 689 1.50 1.89 -3.87
C VAL A 689 0.04 2.22 -4.19
N LEU A 690 -0.38 3.47 -3.95
CA LEU A 690 -1.73 3.93 -4.26
C LEU A 690 -2.01 3.95 -5.77
N LEU A 691 -1.04 4.30 -6.60
CA LEU A 691 -1.16 4.26 -8.06
C LEU A 691 -1.41 2.83 -8.56
N VAL A 692 -0.69 1.85 -8.01
CA VAL A 692 -0.93 0.41 -8.28
C VAL A 692 -2.36 0.02 -7.92
N ALA A 693 -2.77 0.34 -6.70
CA ALA A 693 -4.11 0.02 -6.20
C ALA A 693 -5.20 0.66 -7.08
N MET A 694 -5.03 1.93 -7.50
CA MET A 694 -5.97 2.61 -8.40
C MET A 694 -6.01 1.99 -9.80
N GLY A 695 -4.88 1.57 -10.35
CA GLY A 695 -4.83 0.89 -11.65
C GLY A 695 -5.58 -0.45 -11.63
N LEU A 696 -5.37 -1.23 -10.58
CA LEU A 696 -6.08 -2.49 -10.37
C LEU A 696 -7.58 -2.26 -10.18
N LEU A 697 -7.96 -1.17 -9.51
CA LEU A 697 -9.34 -0.80 -9.28
C LEU A 697 -10.07 -0.41 -10.57
N ALA A 698 -9.41 0.28 -11.48
CA ALA A 698 -9.99 0.65 -12.76
C ALA A 698 -10.50 -0.59 -13.52
N MET A 699 -9.78 -1.71 -13.42
CA MET A 699 -10.22 -2.98 -14.00
C MET A 699 -11.51 -3.51 -13.35
N ALA A 700 -11.62 -3.43 -12.02
CA ALA A 700 -12.84 -3.87 -11.31
C ALA A 700 -14.07 -3.04 -11.73
N VAL A 701 -13.89 -1.73 -11.94
CA VAL A 701 -14.94 -0.83 -12.48
C VAL A 701 -15.37 -1.25 -13.87
N ILE A 702 -14.43 -1.54 -14.75
CA ILE A 702 -14.74 -2.00 -16.12
C ILE A 702 -15.56 -3.28 -16.07
N ILE A 703 -15.19 -4.25 -15.22
CA ILE A 703 -15.94 -5.50 -15.02
C ILE A 703 -17.37 -5.19 -14.57
N ALA A 704 -17.54 -4.28 -13.60
CA ALA A 704 -18.86 -3.92 -13.09
C ALA A 704 -19.74 -3.26 -14.17
N VAL A 705 -19.19 -2.32 -14.96
CA VAL A 705 -19.91 -1.65 -16.06
C VAL A 705 -20.35 -2.66 -17.13
N VAL A 706 -19.46 -3.57 -17.52
CA VAL A 706 -19.79 -4.65 -18.48
C VAL A 706 -20.89 -5.54 -17.91
N GLY A 707 -20.84 -5.89 -16.61
CA GLY A 707 -21.86 -6.68 -15.92
C GLY A 707 -23.24 -6.00 -15.94
N VAL A 708 -23.30 -4.70 -15.65
CA VAL A 708 -24.55 -3.91 -15.70
C VAL A 708 -25.11 -3.89 -17.12
N GLY A 709 -24.28 -3.55 -18.12
CA GLY A 709 -24.70 -3.52 -19.51
C GLY A 709 -25.27 -4.85 -20.03
N ASN A 710 -24.66 -5.96 -19.60
CA ASN A 710 -25.13 -7.30 -19.91
C ASN A 710 -26.51 -7.62 -19.28
N THR A 711 -26.68 -7.29 -18.01
CA THR A 711 -27.94 -7.52 -17.27
C THR A 711 -29.08 -6.68 -17.82
N LEU A 712 -28.81 -5.41 -18.19
CA LEU A 712 -29.80 -4.54 -18.81
C LEU A 712 -30.18 -5.00 -20.21
N SER A 713 -29.21 -5.49 -20.99
CA SER A 713 -29.50 -6.03 -22.33
C SER A 713 -30.47 -7.20 -22.27
N LEU A 714 -30.30 -8.08 -21.25
CA LEU A 714 -31.28 -9.17 -21.03
C LEU A 714 -32.64 -8.62 -20.61
N SER A 715 -32.66 -7.68 -19.65
CA SER A 715 -33.92 -7.07 -19.18
C SER A 715 -34.79 -6.55 -20.35
N VAL A 716 -34.16 -5.95 -21.35
CA VAL A 716 -34.85 -5.46 -22.56
C VAL A 716 -35.34 -6.60 -23.43
N LEU A 717 -34.55 -7.65 -23.61
CA LEU A 717 -34.94 -8.82 -24.41
C LEU A 717 -36.10 -9.58 -23.80
N GLU A 718 -36.14 -9.79 -22.49
CA GLU A 718 -37.24 -10.47 -21.77
C GLU A 718 -38.55 -9.67 -21.80
N ARG A 719 -38.50 -8.36 -22.01
CA ARG A 719 -39.66 -7.45 -22.00
C ARG A 719 -40.04 -6.95 -23.39
N THR A 720 -39.61 -7.65 -24.44
CA THR A 720 -39.84 -7.24 -25.83
C THR A 720 -41.32 -7.07 -26.13
N GLN A 721 -42.17 -8.01 -25.63
CA GLN A 721 -43.60 -7.97 -25.76
C GLN A 721 -44.22 -6.79 -24.98
N GLU A 722 -43.81 -6.58 -23.71
CA GLU A 722 -44.29 -5.44 -22.89
C GLU A 722 -43.95 -4.09 -23.56
N LEU A 723 -42.73 -3.98 -24.07
CA LEU A 723 -42.27 -2.77 -24.76
C LEU A 723 -42.98 -2.56 -26.09
N GLY A 724 -43.26 -3.63 -26.81
CA GLY A 724 -44.09 -3.62 -28.03
C GLY A 724 -45.50 -3.16 -27.75
N LEU A 725 -46.13 -3.68 -26.69
CA LEU A 725 -47.48 -3.28 -26.24
C LEU A 725 -47.53 -1.79 -25.84
N LEU A 726 -46.55 -1.31 -25.04
CA LEU A 726 -46.48 0.10 -24.64
C LEU A 726 -46.36 1.03 -25.86
N ARG A 727 -45.61 0.60 -26.89
CA ARG A 727 -45.51 1.32 -28.16
C ARG A 727 -46.77 1.28 -28.98
N ALA A 728 -47.49 0.13 -28.97
CA ALA A 728 -48.80 0.02 -29.61
C ALA A 728 -49.86 0.90 -28.91
N LEU A 729 -49.72 1.12 -27.60
CA LEU A 729 -50.54 2.02 -26.78
C LEU A 729 -50.11 3.51 -26.91
N GLY A 730 -49.15 3.86 -27.77
CA GLY A 730 -48.81 5.23 -28.11
C GLY A 730 -47.51 5.76 -27.50
N MET A 731 -46.74 4.96 -26.80
CA MET A 731 -45.38 5.43 -26.32
C MET A 731 -44.46 5.65 -27.52
N THR A 732 -43.82 6.84 -27.52
CA THR A 732 -42.83 7.21 -28.52
C THR A 732 -41.50 6.45 -28.29
N LYS A 733 -40.68 6.35 -29.37
CA LYS A 733 -39.30 5.80 -29.27
C LYS A 733 -38.44 6.53 -28.23
N GLY A 734 -38.63 7.83 -28.09
CA GLY A 734 -37.91 8.66 -27.09
C GLY A 734 -38.30 8.30 -25.66
N GLN A 735 -39.61 8.15 -25.40
CA GLN A 735 -40.13 7.79 -24.08
C GLN A 735 -39.65 6.39 -23.61
N VAL A 736 -39.60 5.41 -24.56
CA VAL A 736 -39.07 4.07 -24.26
C VAL A 736 -37.57 4.16 -23.89
N ARG A 737 -36.77 4.94 -24.62
CA ARG A 737 -35.35 5.18 -24.27
C ARG A 737 -35.21 5.85 -22.91
N GLN A 738 -36.00 6.88 -22.63
CA GLN A 738 -36.02 7.56 -21.34
C GLN A 738 -36.41 6.60 -20.19
N MET A 739 -37.42 5.75 -20.38
CA MET A 739 -37.83 4.77 -19.36
C MET A 739 -36.69 3.81 -18.99
N VAL A 740 -36.03 3.22 -20.01
CA VAL A 740 -34.89 2.31 -19.78
C VAL A 740 -33.70 3.07 -19.17
N GLY A 741 -33.42 4.31 -19.60
CA GLY A 741 -32.42 5.17 -19.05
C GLY A 741 -32.66 5.50 -17.57
N TRP A 742 -33.87 5.94 -17.22
CA TRP A 742 -34.24 6.24 -15.84
C TRP A 742 -34.25 5.01 -14.92
N GLU A 743 -34.64 3.82 -15.44
CA GLU A 743 -34.52 2.55 -14.70
C GLU A 743 -33.06 2.28 -14.32
N SER A 744 -32.13 2.45 -15.28
CA SER A 744 -30.71 2.26 -15.06
C SER A 744 -30.10 3.26 -14.08
N VAL A 745 -30.42 4.55 -14.25
CA VAL A 745 -29.93 5.63 -13.37
C VAL A 745 -30.44 5.44 -11.95
N THR A 746 -31.71 5.05 -11.78
CA THR A 746 -32.28 4.80 -10.44
C THR A 746 -31.58 3.63 -9.75
N LEU A 747 -31.33 2.52 -10.47
CA LEU A 747 -30.60 1.38 -9.92
C LEU A 747 -29.12 1.72 -9.63
N ALA A 748 -28.50 2.52 -10.49
CA ALA A 748 -27.14 3.03 -10.27
C ALA A 748 -27.08 3.94 -9.05
N ALA A 749 -28.04 4.85 -8.87
CA ALA A 749 -28.11 5.73 -7.71
C ALA A 749 -28.26 4.94 -6.39
N VAL A 750 -29.15 3.93 -6.37
CA VAL A 750 -29.31 3.05 -5.21
C VAL A 750 -28.00 2.29 -4.92
N ALA A 751 -27.38 1.71 -5.92
CA ALA A 751 -26.11 1.01 -5.78
C ALA A 751 -24.99 1.93 -5.28
N THR A 752 -24.96 3.16 -5.79
CA THR A 752 -23.96 4.17 -5.38
C THR A 752 -24.14 4.59 -3.93
N VAL A 753 -25.35 4.88 -3.50
CA VAL A 753 -25.63 5.28 -2.10
C VAL A 753 -25.24 4.17 -1.13
N ILE A 754 -25.69 2.93 -1.38
CA ILE A 754 -25.32 1.79 -0.53
C ILE A 754 -23.82 1.53 -0.61
N GLY A 755 -23.25 1.55 -1.82
CA GLY A 755 -21.85 1.25 -2.08
C GLY A 755 -20.89 2.25 -1.40
N LEU A 756 -21.18 3.55 -1.50
CA LEU A 756 -20.39 4.58 -0.82
C LEU A 756 -20.54 4.52 0.70
N ALA A 757 -21.75 4.28 1.22
CA ALA A 757 -21.96 4.14 2.66
C ALA A 757 -21.14 2.95 3.21
N LEU A 758 -21.19 1.80 2.55
CA LEU A 758 -20.35 0.65 2.89
C LEU A 758 -18.86 0.97 2.69
N GLY A 759 -18.52 1.64 1.58
CA GLY A 759 -17.16 2.04 1.27
C GLY A 759 -16.51 2.88 2.36
N VAL A 760 -17.25 3.85 2.91
CA VAL A 760 -16.78 4.68 4.02
C VAL A 760 -16.57 3.83 5.28
N VAL A 761 -17.57 3.05 5.69
CA VAL A 761 -17.48 2.25 6.91
C VAL A 761 -16.35 1.21 6.82
N LEU A 762 -16.31 0.45 5.73
CA LEU A 762 -15.31 -0.60 5.54
C LEU A 762 -13.90 -0.03 5.26
N GLY A 763 -13.81 1.15 4.62
CA GLY A 763 -12.54 1.82 4.37
C GLY A 763 -11.89 2.33 5.65
N ILE A 764 -12.67 2.96 6.53
CA ILE A 764 -12.18 3.40 7.85
C ILE A 764 -11.79 2.20 8.72
N ALA A 765 -12.63 1.15 8.76
CA ALA A 765 -12.35 -0.06 9.54
C ALA A 765 -11.10 -0.80 9.02
N GLY A 766 -10.93 -0.86 7.70
CA GLY A 766 -9.75 -1.46 7.06
C GLY A 766 -8.47 -0.67 7.35
N ALA A 767 -8.52 0.67 7.24
CA ALA A 767 -7.38 1.52 7.56
C ALA A 767 -6.96 1.37 9.04
N LYS A 768 -7.94 1.31 9.96
CA LYS A 768 -7.65 1.08 11.38
C LYS A 768 -7.01 -0.29 11.62
N ALA A 769 -7.56 -1.33 11.04
CA ALA A 769 -7.04 -2.69 11.21
C ALA A 769 -5.60 -2.84 10.65
N LEU A 770 -5.27 -2.07 9.60
CA LEU A 770 -3.96 -2.15 8.93
C LEU A 770 -2.88 -1.31 9.64
N LEU A 771 -3.22 -0.10 10.10
CA LEU A 771 -2.27 0.91 10.55
C LEU A 771 -2.22 1.10 12.06
N ALA A 772 -3.25 0.64 12.81
CA ALA A 772 -3.26 0.86 14.24
C ALA A 772 -2.14 0.08 14.92
N SER A 773 -1.25 0.82 15.57
CA SER A 773 -0.23 0.34 16.49
C SER A 773 -0.44 1.01 17.85
N PRO A 774 0.06 0.43 18.95
CA PRO A 774 0.07 1.12 20.22
C PRO A 774 0.72 2.50 20.07
N GLY A 775 0.04 3.55 20.55
CA GLY A 775 0.54 4.93 20.41
C GLY A 775 0.19 5.67 19.11
N ILE A 776 -0.21 4.98 18.04
CA ILE A 776 -0.55 5.62 16.76
C ILE A 776 -2.06 5.70 16.56
N PRO A 777 -2.71 6.83 16.83
CA PRO A 777 -4.14 6.99 16.61
C PRO A 777 -4.46 7.18 15.13
N LEU A 778 -5.44 6.43 14.62
CA LEU A 778 -5.90 6.57 13.23
C LEU A 778 -6.47 7.97 12.98
N ALA A 779 -5.95 8.68 11.98
CA ALA A 779 -6.54 9.91 11.48
C ALA A 779 -7.70 9.60 10.50
N ILE A 780 -8.94 9.83 10.95
CA ILE A 780 -10.12 9.58 10.11
C ILE A 780 -10.32 10.77 9.16
N GLN A 781 -10.06 10.55 7.88
CA GLN A 781 -10.29 11.54 6.83
C GLN A 781 -11.19 10.97 5.73
N VAL A 782 -12.38 11.57 5.55
CA VAL A 782 -13.31 11.19 4.49
C VAL A 782 -13.19 12.16 3.33
N PRO A 783 -12.70 11.74 2.15
CA PRO A 783 -12.46 12.62 1.01
C PRO A 783 -13.77 12.88 0.22
N TRP A 784 -14.66 13.71 0.74
CA TRP A 784 -15.98 14.00 0.17
C TRP A 784 -15.95 14.39 -1.31
N PRO A 785 -15.00 15.23 -1.80
CA PRO A 785 -14.93 15.57 -3.23
C PRO A 785 -14.66 14.35 -4.12
N ARG A 786 -13.75 13.46 -3.69
CA ARG A 786 -13.44 12.21 -4.41
C ARG A 786 -14.66 11.27 -4.42
N LEU A 787 -15.38 11.14 -3.29
CA LEU A 787 -16.60 10.34 -3.22
C LEU A 787 -17.73 10.90 -4.09
N ALA A 788 -17.88 12.22 -4.17
CA ALA A 788 -18.83 12.87 -5.06
C ALA A 788 -18.48 12.60 -6.56
N LEU A 789 -17.19 12.62 -6.91
CA LEU A 789 -16.73 12.27 -8.25
C LEU A 789 -17.05 10.80 -8.58
N ILE A 790 -16.80 9.88 -7.64
CA ILE A 790 -17.15 8.46 -7.79
C ILE A 790 -18.64 8.30 -8.01
N ALA A 791 -19.47 9.01 -7.25
CA ALA A 791 -20.92 9.00 -7.41
C ALA A 791 -21.33 9.47 -8.83
N ALA A 792 -20.76 10.57 -9.29
CA ALA A 792 -21.03 11.11 -10.64
C ALA A 792 -20.61 10.12 -11.74
N VAL A 793 -19.42 9.52 -11.62
CA VAL A 793 -18.93 8.51 -12.56
C VAL A 793 -19.80 7.26 -12.56
N ALA A 794 -20.22 6.76 -11.38
CA ALA A 794 -21.10 5.60 -11.26
C ALA A 794 -22.49 5.84 -11.89
N LEU A 795 -23.06 7.02 -11.69
CA LEU A 795 -24.32 7.42 -12.33
C LEU A 795 -24.18 7.53 -13.85
N LEU A 796 -23.09 8.13 -14.32
CA LEU A 796 -22.76 8.23 -15.75
C LEU A 796 -22.56 6.84 -16.36
N ALA A 797 -21.82 5.96 -15.67
CA ALA A 797 -21.62 4.57 -16.11
C ALA A 797 -22.94 3.80 -16.21
N GLY A 798 -23.84 3.96 -15.22
CA GLY A 798 -25.20 3.38 -15.28
C GLY A 798 -26.02 3.91 -16.46
N TRP A 799 -25.92 5.20 -16.76
CA TRP A 799 -26.59 5.81 -17.91
C TRP A 799 -26.02 5.30 -19.23
N LEU A 800 -24.67 5.30 -19.39
CA LEU A 800 -24.00 4.78 -20.59
C LEU A 800 -24.29 3.31 -20.84
N ALA A 801 -24.30 2.48 -19.78
CA ALA A 801 -24.64 1.05 -19.88
C ALA A 801 -26.06 0.81 -20.40
N SER A 802 -26.97 1.81 -20.26
CA SER A 802 -28.35 1.73 -20.77
C SER A 802 -28.50 2.02 -22.27
N LEU A 803 -27.53 2.71 -22.90
CA LEU A 803 -27.67 3.22 -24.27
C LEU A 803 -27.86 2.10 -25.31
N ALA A 804 -27.04 1.05 -25.22
CA ALA A 804 -27.13 -0.08 -26.17
C ALA A 804 -28.42 -0.91 -25.96
N PRO A 805 -28.82 -1.26 -24.74
CA PRO A 805 -30.11 -1.89 -24.47
C PRO A 805 -31.31 -1.03 -24.92
N ALA A 806 -31.32 0.26 -24.63
CA ALA A 806 -32.36 1.19 -25.01
C ALA A 806 -32.49 1.31 -26.54
N ALA A 807 -31.36 1.35 -27.27
CA ALA A 807 -31.36 1.36 -28.70
C ALA A 807 -31.96 0.07 -29.32
N ARG A 808 -31.72 -1.09 -28.70
CA ARG A 808 -32.32 -2.38 -29.09
C ARG A 808 -33.82 -2.41 -28.81
N ALA A 809 -34.27 -1.93 -27.65
CA ALA A 809 -35.64 -1.82 -27.24
C ALA A 809 -36.53 -1.12 -28.30
N VAL A 810 -35.99 -0.07 -28.91
CA VAL A 810 -36.69 0.79 -29.90
C VAL A 810 -36.76 0.17 -31.30
N ARG A 811 -35.88 -0.79 -31.63
CA ARG A 811 -35.85 -1.46 -32.94
C ARG A 811 -36.92 -2.52 -33.13
N VAL A 812 -37.57 -2.98 -32.04
CA VAL A 812 -38.63 -3.97 -32.11
C VAL A 812 -39.90 -3.35 -32.72
N ALA A 813 -40.40 -3.92 -33.83
CA ALA A 813 -41.63 -3.48 -34.42
C ALA A 813 -42.82 -3.87 -33.55
N PRO A 814 -43.82 -2.98 -33.32
CA PRO A 814 -45.01 -3.34 -32.53
C PRO A 814 -45.75 -4.55 -33.06
N SER A 815 -45.84 -4.73 -34.35
CA SER A 815 -46.51 -5.88 -35.00
C SER A 815 -45.77 -7.21 -34.73
N ALA A 816 -44.43 -7.20 -34.80
CA ALA A 816 -43.64 -8.40 -34.53
C ALA A 816 -43.61 -8.80 -33.04
N ALA A 817 -43.87 -7.86 -32.11
CA ALA A 817 -43.98 -8.14 -30.69
C ALA A 817 -45.32 -8.80 -30.30
N LEU A 818 -46.38 -8.60 -31.09
CA LEU A 818 -47.72 -9.15 -30.87
C LEU A 818 -47.90 -10.50 -31.53
N THR A 819 -47.07 -10.86 -32.52
CA THR A 819 -47.14 -12.13 -33.27
C THR A 819 -46.10 -13.16 -32.86
N ALA A 820 -45.21 -12.85 -31.90
CA ALA A 820 -44.20 -13.78 -31.38
C ALA A 820 -44.83 -14.66 -30.28
N ASP A 821 -45.45 -15.78 -30.68
CA ASP A 821 -45.82 -16.90 -29.82
C ASP A 821 -44.62 -17.80 -29.48
#